data_9c58844b6983390cbc2376c53f964c4b
#
_entry.id   9c58844b6983390cbc2376c53f964c4b
#
_cell.length_a   1.000
_cell.length_b   1.000
_cell.length_c   1.000
_cell.angle_alpha   90.00
_cell.angle_beta   90.00
_cell.angle_gamma   90.00
#
_symmetry.space_group_name_H-M   'P 1'
#
loop_
_entity.id
_entity.type
_entity.pdbx_description
1 polymer ?
#
loop_
_entity_poly.entity_id
_entity_poly.type
_entity_poly.pdbx_seq_one_letter_code
_entity_poly.pdbx_strand_id
1 'polypeptide(L)'
;MNQSAPIRAANAAQAEQLPLLLLPGTGCDERLFAPMLERLDLPVAIVAPMSGAGSSAALAEQILASAPERFSLLGFSLGGIVALEMMARAPERIARLALIDTTARPVPADDVARRRDEVEQARTSGMTDYVLGGWSRSVCPANVGNIALRDTVVAMAEAVGAAALGLQVEVGITRADSRLRLGAIKVPTLILAGEDEQVCSLEAHREMAAGIPGARYFTIPQAGHFAPLENPAAVARHVRDWLDWTPINDPIAAKAQGADMSDVTSNPKTKGSSEVALEESVLQVERRDYRDIAPDNRARSQSLDGFDDIYTDIVDYIIRCTHKIWDERDIGLIYTHYTHNCVLYGTTGTIYNREDVVRDTIQRLVSFPERRGMGTQVIWNGNDKDGFYTSHLVTGSGRHTQYGHLGQPTFKPFVSRTIADCMIHRNMIYREWVVADQMAIIKQLGLDPNHFAMRTAKSKFDAGLTSLDIGENRRFLGQTRPNEKADTSLAHNDVEAQTIEMLHEVFTKRMFGKIAEVYAPNAQYHGPLMKELYGVAAIIHQHLGLIGSLPDASYEVQHVASNPSEEGGTKVAMRWLMEGHHLGYGILGELGDPTGKRVQVMGMSHYHWKDGKIVDEWTVYDELSMLVQVKLGQLAEAA
;
A
#
# COMPACT_ATOMS: atom_id res chain seq x y z
N MET A 1 7.67 59.50 -16.72
CA MET A 1 8.84 58.58 -16.81
C MET A 1 8.42 57.25 -16.24
N ASN A 2 8.10 56.35 -17.18
CA ASN A 2 7.69 54.98 -16.87
C ASN A 2 8.92 54.17 -16.51
N GLN A 3 8.89 53.43 -15.40
CA GLN A 3 9.75 52.27 -15.19
C GLN A 3 8.86 51.05 -14.97
N SER A 4 8.78 50.24 -16.04
CA SER A 4 8.22 48.93 -16.05
C SER A 4 9.11 47.99 -15.28
N ALA A 5 8.57 47.28 -14.27
CA ALA A 5 9.19 46.16 -13.60
C ALA A 5 9.24 44.92 -14.53
N PRO A 6 10.30 44.08 -14.46
CA PRO A 6 10.40 42.91 -15.30
C PRO A 6 9.44 41.80 -14.82
N ILE A 7 8.68 41.29 -15.78
CA ILE A 7 7.87 40.06 -15.63
C ILE A 7 8.83 38.90 -15.33
N ARG A 8 8.69 38.28 -14.16
CA ARG A 8 9.34 37.04 -13.80
C ARG A 8 8.93 35.96 -14.81
N ALA A 9 9.91 35.36 -15.43
CA ALA A 9 9.74 34.16 -16.24
C ALA A 9 9.13 33.06 -15.37
N ALA A 10 7.93 32.63 -15.73
CA ALA A 10 7.31 31.44 -15.16
C ALA A 10 8.11 30.22 -15.62
N ASN A 11 8.36 29.32 -14.69
CA ASN A 11 9.13 28.09 -14.85
C ASN A 11 8.64 27.26 -16.05
N ALA A 12 9.50 27.05 -17.00
CA ALA A 12 9.39 26.05 -18.06
C ALA A 12 9.75 24.68 -17.45
N ALA A 13 8.80 24.01 -16.82
CA ALA A 13 8.82 22.58 -16.47
C ALA A 13 7.42 22.10 -16.04
N GLN A 14 6.34 22.53 -16.72
CA GLN A 14 5.12 21.74 -16.76
C GLN A 14 5.22 20.91 -18.05
N ALA A 15 5.56 19.62 -17.91
CA ALA A 15 5.31 18.66 -18.97
C ALA A 15 3.84 18.82 -19.37
N GLU A 16 3.59 19.04 -20.66
CA GLU A 16 2.28 19.30 -21.22
C GLU A 16 1.37 18.12 -20.88
N GLN A 17 0.50 18.29 -19.89
CA GLN A 17 -0.38 17.23 -19.39
C GLN A 17 -1.44 16.97 -20.45
N LEU A 18 -1.46 15.74 -21.01
CA LEU A 18 -2.38 15.37 -22.08
C LEU A 18 -3.83 15.50 -21.61
N PRO A 19 -4.76 15.92 -22.51
CA PRO A 19 -6.18 15.97 -22.18
C PRO A 19 -6.70 14.60 -21.69
N LEU A 20 -7.58 14.60 -20.70
CA LEU A 20 -8.30 13.42 -20.24
C LEU A 20 -9.65 13.34 -20.98
N LEU A 21 -9.82 12.32 -21.82
CA LEU A 21 -11.08 12.01 -22.49
C LEU A 21 -11.85 10.98 -21.65
N LEU A 22 -13.09 11.31 -21.29
CA LEU A 22 -13.97 10.55 -20.41
C LEU A 22 -15.17 10.03 -21.18
N LEU A 23 -15.45 8.74 -21.07
CA LEU A 23 -16.57 8.07 -21.73
C LEU A 23 -17.56 7.57 -20.66
N PRO A 24 -18.76 8.17 -20.55
CA PRO A 24 -19.78 7.75 -19.59
C PRO A 24 -20.37 6.35 -19.89
N GLY A 25 -21.12 5.82 -18.93
CA GLY A 25 -21.88 4.59 -19.04
C GLY A 25 -23.25 4.75 -19.71
N THR A 26 -24.00 3.66 -19.77
CA THR A 26 -25.40 3.63 -20.24
C THR A 26 -26.27 4.51 -19.33
N GLY A 27 -27.04 5.42 -19.94
CA GLY A 27 -27.90 6.35 -19.19
C GLY A 27 -27.14 7.40 -18.35
N CYS A 28 -25.84 7.62 -18.63
CA CYS A 28 -25.00 8.57 -17.90
C CYS A 28 -24.54 9.73 -18.78
N ASP A 29 -24.26 10.86 -18.15
CA ASP A 29 -23.66 12.07 -18.72
C ASP A 29 -22.46 12.56 -17.88
N GLU A 30 -22.03 13.82 -18.08
CA GLU A 30 -20.89 14.42 -17.39
C GLU A 30 -21.02 14.46 -15.85
N ARG A 31 -22.22 14.45 -15.32
CA ARG A 31 -22.49 14.43 -13.85
C ARG A 31 -21.90 13.19 -13.19
N LEU A 32 -21.75 12.08 -13.91
CA LEU A 32 -21.07 10.87 -13.42
C LEU A 32 -19.67 11.15 -12.91
N PHE A 33 -18.92 12.00 -13.61
CA PHE A 33 -17.51 12.25 -13.31
C PHE A 33 -17.28 13.53 -12.48
N ALA A 34 -18.29 14.40 -12.36
CA ALA A 34 -18.13 15.71 -11.71
C ALA A 34 -17.52 15.62 -10.29
N PRO A 35 -18.00 14.75 -9.37
CA PRO A 35 -17.42 14.68 -8.02
C PRO A 35 -15.96 14.15 -7.99
N MET A 36 -15.57 13.33 -8.98
CA MET A 36 -14.18 12.87 -9.14
C MET A 36 -13.31 14.00 -9.72
N LEU A 37 -13.80 14.70 -10.76
CA LEU A 37 -13.06 15.78 -11.45
C LEU A 37 -12.77 16.96 -10.53
N GLU A 38 -13.71 17.34 -9.65
CA GLU A 38 -13.51 18.37 -8.62
C GLU A 38 -12.30 18.10 -7.71
N ARG A 39 -11.89 16.85 -7.59
CA ARG A 39 -10.77 16.41 -6.75
C ARG A 39 -9.45 16.23 -7.50
N LEU A 40 -9.48 16.26 -8.85
CA LEU A 40 -8.30 15.98 -9.68
C LEU A 40 -7.51 17.24 -10.07
N ASP A 41 -8.16 18.41 -10.10
CA ASP A 41 -7.56 19.70 -10.52
C ASP A 41 -6.82 19.59 -11.88
N LEU A 42 -7.53 19.04 -12.89
CA LEU A 42 -6.96 18.79 -14.22
C LEU A 42 -7.11 20.02 -15.14
N PRO A 43 -6.09 20.33 -15.96
CA PRO A 43 -6.15 21.48 -16.87
C PRO A 43 -7.19 21.30 -17.99
N VAL A 44 -7.39 20.07 -18.48
CA VAL A 44 -8.35 19.75 -19.56
C VAL A 44 -8.96 18.36 -19.34
N ALA A 45 -10.27 18.31 -19.10
CA ALA A 45 -11.07 17.09 -19.09
C ALA A 45 -12.23 17.25 -20.10
N ILE A 46 -12.43 16.26 -20.95
CA ILE A 46 -13.42 16.27 -22.02
C ILE A 46 -14.33 15.06 -21.81
N VAL A 47 -15.63 15.28 -21.63
CA VAL A 47 -16.62 14.20 -21.61
C VAL A 47 -17.22 14.04 -23.00
N ALA A 48 -17.04 12.86 -23.61
CA ALA A 48 -17.57 12.60 -24.95
C ALA A 48 -19.06 12.21 -24.89
N PRO A 49 -19.88 12.68 -25.83
CA PRO A 49 -21.27 12.26 -25.90
C PRO A 49 -21.37 10.79 -26.35
N MET A 50 -22.10 9.97 -25.58
CA MET A 50 -22.33 8.55 -25.87
C MET A 50 -23.62 8.34 -26.68
N SER A 51 -23.75 9.06 -27.79
CA SER A 51 -24.96 9.08 -28.64
C SER A 51 -24.60 9.22 -30.12
N GLY A 52 -25.57 8.98 -31.02
CA GLY A 52 -25.44 9.18 -32.47
C GLY A 52 -25.05 7.94 -33.25
N ALA A 53 -24.62 6.86 -32.62
CA ALA A 53 -24.29 5.59 -33.29
C ALA A 53 -24.90 4.39 -32.58
N GLY A 54 -25.29 3.36 -33.34
CA GLY A 54 -25.92 2.15 -32.83
C GLY A 54 -24.99 0.93 -32.77
N SER A 55 -23.67 1.12 -32.85
CA SER A 55 -22.69 0.04 -32.64
C SER A 55 -21.43 0.56 -31.96
N SER A 56 -20.73 -0.31 -31.21
CA SER A 56 -19.48 0.03 -30.53
C SER A 56 -18.42 0.53 -31.50
N ALA A 57 -18.32 -0.07 -32.68
CA ALA A 57 -17.39 0.31 -33.74
C ALA A 57 -17.67 1.72 -34.29
N ALA A 58 -18.94 2.01 -34.65
CA ALA A 58 -19.31 3.32 -35.20
C ALA A 58 -19.22 4.43 -34.16
N LEU A 59 -19.55 4.15 -32.90
CA LEU A 59 -19.42 5.14 -31.82
C LEU A 59 -17.93 5.45 -31.50
N ALA A 60 -17.07 4.44 -31.50
CA ALA A 60 -15.63 4.64 -31.34
C ALA A 60 -15.03 5.51 -32.47
N GLU A 61 -15.43 5.28 -33.73
CA GLU A 61 -15.01 6.10 -34.88
C GLU A 61 -15.50 7.55 -34.76
N GLN A 62 -16.78 7.73 -34.41
CA GLN A 62 -17.37 9.07 -34.20
C GLN A 62 -16.62 9.86 -33.11
N ILE A 63 -16.32 9.22 -31.97
CA ILE A 63 -15.59 9.88 -30.88
C ILE A 63 -14.16 10.17 -31.31
N LEU A 64 -13.45 9.23 -31.94
CA LEU A 64 -12.09 9.44 -32.44
C LEU A 64 -12.00 10.57 -33.46
N ALA A 65 -13.03 10.81 -34.27
CA ALA A 65 -13.04 11.91 -35.23
C ALA A 65 -12.99 13.31 -34.57
N SER A 66 -13.52 13.44 -33.34
CA SER A 66 -13.56 14.70 -32.58
C SER A 66 -12.56 14.76 -31.41
N ALA A 67 -11.91 13.64 -31.06
CA ALA A 67 -10.95 13.57 -29.97
C ALA A 67 -9.67 14.31 -30.31
N PRO A 68 -8.92 14.81 -29.30
CA PRO A 68 -7.57 15.37 -29.47
C PRO A 68 -6.65 14.40 -30.20
N GLU A 69 -5.57 14.92 -30.80
CA GLU A 69 -4.59 14.10 -31.52
C GLU A 69 -3.98 13.01 -30.61
N ARG A 70 -3.67 13.36 -29.36
CA ARG A 70 -3.17 12.44 -28.33
C ARG A 70 -3.83 12.77 -26.98
N PHE A 71 -4.26 11.74 -26.24
CA PHE A 71 -5.02 11.90 -24.98
C PHE A 71 -4.87 10.71 -24.05
N SER A 72 -5.19 10.91 -22.77
CA SER A 72 -5.47 9.86 -21.80
C SER A 72 -6.95 9.49 -21.87
N LEU A 73 -7.30 8.19 -21.88
CA LEU A 73 -8.66 7.70 -22.09
C LEU A 73 -9.18 7.00 -20.84
N LEU A 74 -10.34 7.44 -20.33
CA LEU A 74 -11.03 6.80 -19.21
C LEU A 74 -12.45 6.42 -19.64
N GLY A 75 -12.80 5.15 -19.53
CA GLY A 75 -14.14 4.65 -19.84
C GLY A 75 -14.80 3.99 -18.64
N PHE A 76 -16.05 4.39 -18.37
CA PHE A 76 -16.90 3.80 -17.35
C PHE A 76 -17.98 2.94 -17.99
N SER A 77 -18.15 1.69 -17.53
CA SER A 77 -19.22 0.78 -17.98
C SER A 77 -19.26 0.66 -19.52
N LEU A 78 -20.32 1.11 -20.18
CA LEU A 78 -20.41 1.20 -21.64
C LEU A 78 -19.25 1.98 -22.25
N GLY A 79 -18.84 3.08 -21.62
CA GLY A 79 -17.67 3.86 -22.03
C GLY A 79 -16.38 3.07 -22.02
N GLY A 80 -16.21 2.13 -21.09
CA GLY A 80 -15.07 1.19 -21.07
C GLY A 80 -15.07 0.22 -22.25
N ILE A 81 -16.25 -0.25 -22.67
CA ILE A 81 -16.43 -1.09 -23.87
C ILE A 81 -15.99 -0.31 -25.12
N VAL A 82 -16.43 0.94 -25.25
CA VAL A 82 -16.07 1.81 -26.37
C VAL A 82 -14.57 2.18 -26.29
N ALA A 83 -14.01 2.39 -25.10
CA ALA A 83 -12.58 2.64 -24.92
C ALA A 83 -11.71 1.47 -25.42
N LEU A 84 -12.11 0.22 -25.18
CA LEU A 84 -11.44 -0.96 -25.73
C LEU A 84 -11.53 -1.03 -27.26
N GLU A 85 -12.63 -0.58 -27.85
CA GLU A 85 -12.77 -0.49 -29.30
C GLU A 85 -11.91 0.64 -29.88
N MET A 86 -11.82 1.79 -29.22
CA MET A 86 -10.92 2.88 -29.59
C MET A 86 -9.44 2.46 -29.51
N MET A 87 -9.06 1.73 -28.45
CA MET A 87 -7.71 1.14 -28.34
C MET A 87 -7.34 0.21 -29.48
N ALA A 88 -8.32 -0.54 -30.00
CA ALA A 88 -8.06 -1.43 -31.14
C ALA A 88 -7.93 -0.69 -32.48
N ARG A 89 -8.47 0.54 -32.61
CA ARG A 89 -8.52 1.33 -33.84
C ARG A 89 -7.44 2.37 -33.96
N ALA A 90 -7.09 3.01 -32.84
CA ALA A 90 -6.12 4.12 -32.81
C ALA A 90 -5.23 4.06 -31.53
N PRO A 91 -4.50 2.94 -31.33
CA PRO A 91 -3.68 2.77 -30.12
C PRO A 91 -2.59 3.84 -29.96
N GLU A 92 -2.09 4.38 -31.07
CA GLU A 92 -1.05 5.42 -31.10
C GLU A 92 -1.52 6.78 -30.55
N ARG A 93 -2.83 7.04 -30.56
CA ARG A 93 -3.42 8.28 -30.04
C ARG A 93 -3.68 8.24 -28.54
N ILE A 94 -3.74 7.04 -27.96
CA ILE A 94 -4.12 6.82 -26.56
C ILE A 94 -2.85 6.60 -25.75
N ALA A 95 -2.51 7.59 -24.93
CA ALA A 95 -1.27 7.55 -24.14
C ALA A 95 -1.44 6.71 -22.85
N ARG A 96 -2.65 6.62 -22.33
CA ARG A 96 -3.02 5.90 -21.10
C ARG A 96 -4.45 5.42 -21.18
N LEU A 97 -4.78 4.30 -20.54
CA LEU A 97 -6.14 3.73 -20.50
C LEU A 97 -6.60 3.52 -19.06
N ALA A 98 -7.80 3.99 -18.72
CA ALA A 98 -8.48 3.63 -17.47
C ALA A 98 -9.85 3.01 -17.77
N LEU A 99 -10.15 1.88 -17.13
CA LEU A 99 -11.39 1.11 -17.29
C LEU A 99 -12.05 0.99 -15.92
N ILE A 100 -13.25 1.56 -15.76
CA ILE A 100 -13.99 1.58 -14.49
C ILE A 100 -15.31 0.83 -14.68
N ASP A 101 -15.60 -0.15 -13.83
CA ASP A 101 -16.84 -0.90 -13.74
C ASP A 101 -17.33 -1.42 -15.12
N THR A 102 -16.43 -2.07 -15.87
CA THR A 102 -16.66 -2.47 -17.26
C THR A 102 -16.19 -3.91 -17.54
N THR A 103 -16.29 -4.35 -18.80
CA THR A 103 -15.94 -5.72 -19.20
C THR A 103 -15.39 -5.77 -20.63
N ALA A 104 -14.47 -6.72 -20.87
CA ALA A 104 -13.99 -7.07 -22.21
C ALA A 104 -14.80 -8.22 -22.86
N ARG A 105 -15.76 -8.81 -22.14
CA ARG A 105 -16.57 -9.96 -22.60
C ARG A 105 -17.65 -9.54 -23.57
N PRO A 106 -17.99 -10.36 -24.57
CA PRO A 106 -19.17 -10.12 -25.42
C PRO A 106 -20.46 -10.27 -24.61
N VAL A 107 -21.58 -9.79 -25.17
CA VAL A 107 -22.90 -10.07 -24.58
C VAL A 107 -23.26 -11.54 -24.83
N PRO A 108 -23.66 -12.30 -23.79
CA PRO A 108 -24.26 -13.61 -24.00
C PRO A 108 -25.47 -13.54 -24.91
N ALA A 109 -25.63 -14.50 -25.84
CA ALA A 109 -26.71 -14.49 -26.82
C ALA A 109 -28.11 -14.44 -26.18
N ASP A 110 -28.27 -15.12 -25.04
CA ASP A 110 -29.52 -15.18 -24.27
C ASP A 110 -29.88 -13.84 -23.58
N ASP A 111 -28.92 -12.96 -23.40
CA ASP A 111 -29.11 -11.63 -22.79
C ASP A 111 -29.57 -10.56 -23.79
N VAL A 112 -29.40 -10.78 -25.09
CA VAL A 112 -29.67 -9.77 -26.12
C VAL A 112 -31.15 -9.36 -26.12
N ALA A 113 -32.06 -10.34 -26.10
CA ALA A 113 -33.51 -10.07 -26.09
C ALA A 113 -33.90 -9.30 -24.83
N ARG A 114 -33.46 -9.75 -23.65
CA ARG A 114 -33.72 -9.10 -22.35
C ARG A 114 -33.27 -7.63 -22.35
N ARG A 115 -32.09 -7.32 -22.88
CA ARG A 115 -31.59 -5.93 -22.95
C ARG A 115 -32.45 -5.03 -23.85
N ARG A 116 -33.00 -5.56 -24.93
CA ARG A 116 -33.92 -4.82 -25.80
C ARG A 116 -35.29 -4.63 -25.14
N ASP A 117 -35.78 -5.62 -24.41
CA ASP A 117 -37.02 -5.52 -23.63
C ASP A 117 -36.89 -4.46 -22.51
N GLU A 118 -35.73 -4.33 -21.87
CA GLU A 118 -35.47 -3.28 -20.90
C GLU A 118 -35.57 -1.87 -21.52
N VAL A 119 -35.12 -1.69 -22.78
CA VAL A 119 -35.30 -0.42 -23.52
C VAL A 119 -36.77 -0.14 -23.80
N GLU A 120 -37.55 -1.16 -24.22
CA GLU A 120 -38.99 -0.99 -24.48
C GLU A 120 -39.76 -0.67 -23.18
N GLN A 121 -39.34 -1.28 -22.06
CA GLN A 121 -39.87 -0.91 -20.76
C GLN A 121 -39.53 0.54 -20.41
N ALA A 122 -38.30 1.02 -20.64
CA ALA A 122 -37.92 2.42 -20.40
C ALA A 122 -38.75 3.40 -21.27
N ARG A 123 -39.14 3.00 -22.49
CA ARG A 123 -40.02 3.82 -23.37
C ARG A 123 -41.44 3.92 -22.85
N THR A 124 -41.97 2.85 -22.26
CA THR A 124 -43.36 2.77 -21.81
C THR A 124 -43.56 3.25 -20.38
N SER A 125 -42.65 2.92 -19.46
CA SER A 125 -42.76 3.23 -18.03
C SER A 125 -41.91 4.43 -17.59
N GLY A 126 -41.01 4.91 -18.46
CA GLY A 126 -40.11 6.04 -18.20
C GLY A 126 -38.73 5.63 -17.70
N MET A 127 -37.80 6.61 -17.78
CA MET A 127 -36.39 6.40 -17.40
C MET A 127 -36.19 6.23 -15.91
N THR A 128 -37.03 6.85 -15.11
CA THR A 128 -37.03 6.68 -13.63
C THR A 128 -37.29 5.22 -13.25
N ASP A 129 -38.34 4.58 -13.81
CA ASP A 129 -38.63 3.18 -13.50
C ASP A 129 -37.56 2.23 -14.01
N TYR A 130 -36.94 2.53 -15.15
CA TYR A 130 -35.76 1.81 -15.64
C TYR A 130 -34.61 1.82 -14.65
N VAL A 131 -34.23 2.99 -14.12
CA VAL A 131 -33.17 3.12 -13.12
C VAL A 131 -33.52 2.40 -11.82
N LEU A 132 -34.74 2.61 -11.32
CA LEU A 132 -35.19 2.03 -10.05
C LEU A 132 -35.28 0.49 -10.11
N GLY A 133 -35.62 -0.07 -11.25
CA GLY A 133 -35.65 -1.53 -11.47
C GLY A 133 -34.31 -2.23 -11.32
N GLY A 134 -33.19 -1.51 -11.58
CA GLY A 134 -31.81 -2.01 -11.41
C GLY A 134 -31.09 -1.50 -10.18
N TRP A 135 -31.67 -0.55 -9.41
CA TRP A 135 -31.00 0.27 -8.43
C TRP A 135 -30.22 -0.53 -7.38
N SER A 136 -30.86 -1.52 -6.72
CA SER A 136 -30.24 -2.29 -5.63
C SER A 136 -29.05 -3.15 -6.07
N ARG A 137 -28.94 -3.48 -7.38
CA ARG A 137 -27.78 -4.19 -7.95
C ARG A 137 -26.70 -3.24 -8.45
N SER A 138 -27.05 -1.98 -8.68
CA SER A 138 -26.15 -0.99 -9.28
C SER A 138 -25.36 -0.20 -8.26
N VAL A 139 -25.70 -0.26 -6.99
CA VAL A 139 -25.00 0.46 -5.91
C VAL A 139 -24.61 -0.50 -4.78
N CYS A 140 -23.63 -0.10 -3.99
CA CYS A 140 -23.29 -0.89 -2.81
C CYS A 140 -24.46 -0.90 -1.80
N PRO A 141 -24.59 -1.95 -0.97
CA PRO A 141 -25.71 -2.09 -0.04
C PRO A 141 -25.90 -0.88 0.89
N ALA A 142 -24.81 -0.21 1.28
CA ALA A 142 -24.86 0.98 2.13
C ALA A 142 -25.49 2.20 1.41
N ASN A 143 -25.44 2.23 0.10
CA ASN A 143 -25.94 3.35 -0.72
C ASN A 143 -27.35 3.13 -1.31
N VAL A 144 -27.97 1.97 -1.09
CA VAL A 144 -29.34 1.70 -1.60
C VAL A 144 -30.34 2.75 -1.10
N GLY A 145 -30.21 3.23 0.13
CA GLY A 145 -31.02 4.28 0.72
C GLY A 145 -30.54 5.72 0.46
N ASN A 146 -29.49 5.91 -0.33
CA ASN A 146 -28.94 7.25 -0.60
C ASN A 146 -29.76 7.97 -1.67
N ILE A 147 -30.67 8.84 -1.22
CA ILE A 147 -31.62 9.57 -2.07
C ILE A 147 -30.87 10.50 -3.04
N ALA A 148 -29.87 11.24 -2.58
CA ALA A 148 -29.16 12.21 -3.42
C ALA A 148 -28.37 11.51 -4.55
N LEU A 149 -27.74 10.37 -4.28
CA LEU A 149 -27.08 9.56 -5.28
C LEU A 149 -28.08 9.01 -6.31
N ARG A 150 -29.21 8.45 -5.83
CA ARG A 150 -30.28 7.92 -6.67
C ARG A 150 -30.85 9.01 -7.59
N ASP A 151 -31.18 10.17 -7.04
CA ASP A 151 -31.77 11.27 -7.80
C ASP A 151 -30.79 11.83 -8.86
N THR A 152 -29.48 11.78 -8.59
CA THR A 152 -28.45 12.12 -9.58
C THR A 152 -28.45 11.13 -10.74
N VAL A 153 -28.49 9.81 -10.47
CA VAL A 153 -28.51 8.78 -11.51
C VAL A 153 -29.81 8.83 -12.32
N VAL A 154 -30.96 9.03 -11.68
CA VAL A 154 -32.24 9.23 -12.35
C VAL A 154 -32.19 10.47 -13.26
N ALA A 155 -31.69 11.59 -12.77
CA ALA A 155 -31.62 12.83 -13.56
C ALA A 155 -30.69 12.69 -14.79
N MET A 156 -29.58 11.95 -14.68
CA MET A 156 -28.73 11.61 -15.84
C MET A 156 -29.51 10.78 -16.87
N ALA A 157 -30.16 9.71 -16.41
CA ALA A 157 -30.93 8.84 -17.28
C ALA A 157 -32.07 9.58 -18.01
N GLU A 158 -32.79 10.43 -17.28
CA GLU A 158 -33.87 11.26 -17.89
C GLU A 158 -33.31 12.23 -18.93
N ALA A 159 -32.14 12.85 -18.69
CA ALA A 159 -31.49 13.74 -19.64
C ALA A 159 -31.04 13.00 -20.91
N VAL A 160 -30.54 11.77 -20.78
CA VAL A 160 -30.20 10.89 -21.92
C VAL A 160 -31.43 10.45 -22.67
N GLY A 161 -32.48 10.06 -21.99
CA GLY A 161 -33.77 9.67 -22.56
C GLY A 161 -33.80 8.29 -23.26
N ALA A 162 -34.97 7.73 -23.38
CA ALA A 162 -35.18 6.36 -23.89
C ALA A 162 -34.68 6.13 -25.33
N ALA A 163 -34.70 7.16 -26.19
CA ALA A 163 -34.23 7.04 -27.57
C ALA A 163 -32.71 6.84 -27.63
N ALA A 164 -31.93 7.64 -26.88
CA ALA A 164 -30.48 7.48 -26.79
C ALA A 164 -30.10 6.21 -26.02
N LEU A 165 -30.85 5.86 -24.96
CA LEU A 165 -30.71 4.58 -24.27
C LEU A 165 -30.77 3.40 -25.24
N GLY A 166 -31.72 3.39 -26.18
CA GLY A 166 -31.83 2.34 -27.17
C GLY A 166 -30.58 2.19 -28.04
N LEU A 167 -29.98 3.30 -28.49
CA LEU A 167 -28.72 3.27 -29.23
C LEU A 167 -27.55 2.78 -28.35
N GLN A 168 -27.47 3.23 -27.09
CA GLN A 168 -26.44 2.79 -26.15
C GLN A 168 -26.51 1.30 -25.83
N VAL A 169 -27.72 0.74 -25.74
CA VAL A 169 -27.93 -0.70 -25.56
C VAL A 169 -27.44 -1.47 -26.77
N GLU A 170 -27.73 -0.99 -27.99
CA GLU A 170 -27.21 -1.62 -29.22
C GLU A 170 -25.67 -1.52 -29.31
N VAL A 171 -25.07 -0.41 -28.88
CA VAL A 171 -23.60 -0.30 -28.72
C VAL A 171 -23.08 -1.39 -27.79
N GLY A 172 -23.74 -1.62 -26.66
CA GLY A 172 -23.39 -2.70 -25.73
C GLY A 172 -23.57 -4.09 -26.35
N ILE A 173 -24.64 -4.33 -27.10
CA ILE A 173 -24.94 -5.62 -27.72
C ILE A 173 -23.94 -5.95 -28.83
N THR A 174 -23.57 -4.96 -29.67
CA THR A 174 -22.66 -5.14 -30.81
C THR A 174 -21.18 -5.15 -30.46
N ARG A 175 -20.84 -5.11 -29.15
CA ARG A 175 -19.44 -5.11 -28.73
C ARG A 175 -18.71 -6.39 -29.12
N ALA A 176 -17.48 -6.24 -29.58
CA ALA A 176 -16.63 -7.37 -29.87
C ALA A 176 -16.16 -8.08 -28.57
N ASP A 177 -15.76 -9.33 -28.69
CA ASP A 177 -14.97 -10.00 -27.66
C ASP A 177 -13.56 -9.38 -27.62
N SER A 178 -13.34 -8.45 -26.70
CA SER A 178 -12.09 -7.72 -26.58
C SER A 178 -10.99 -8.51 -25.83
N ARG A 179 -11.30 -9.66 -25.24
CA ARG A 179 -10.33 -10.51 -24.51
C ARG A 179 -9.16 -10.91 -25.39
N LEU A 180 -9.41 -11.21 -26.67
CA LEU A 180 -8.37 -11.60 -27.63
C LEU A 180 -7.36 -10.48 -27.97
N ARG A 181 -7.72 -9.23 -27.68
CA ARG A 181 -6.92 -8.02 -28.01
C ARG A 181 -6.25 -7.38 -26.77
N LEU A 182 -6.56 -7.82 -25.55
CA LEU A 182 -6.02 -7.24 -24.31
C LEU A 182 -4.50 -7.26 -24.28
N GLY A 183 -3.87 -8.33 -24.71
CA GLY A 183 -2.42 -8.49 -24.77
C GLY A 183 -1.69 -7.52 -25.73
N ALA A 184 -2.43 -6.87 -26.64
CA ALA A 184 -1.87 -5.86 -27.53
C ALA A 184 -1.82 -4.45 -26.91
N ILE A 185 -2.51 -4.20 -25.79
CA ILE A 185 -2.51 -2.92 -25.08
C ILE A 185 -1.18 -2.77 -24.34
N LYS A 186 -0.40 -1.72 -24.69
CA LYS A 186 0.95 -1.48 -24.16
C LYS A 186 1.05 -0.18 -23.34
N VAL A 187 -0.03 0.57 -23.26
CA VAL A 187 -0.08 1.83 -22.50
C VAL A 187 -0.35 1.57 -21.02
N PRO A 188 0.06 2.48 -20.11
CA PRO A 188 -0.29 2.39 -18.69
C PRO A 188 -1.79 2.23 -18.52
N THR A 189 -2.20 1.08 -17.99
CA THR A 189 -3.63 0.74 -17.87
C THR A 189 -4.04 0.60 -16.42
N LEU A 190 -5.06 1.37 -16.03
CA LEU A 190 -5.74 1.29 -14.74
C LEU A 190 -7.08 0.59 -14.90
N ILE A 191 -7.39 -0.35 -14.02
CA ILE A 191 -8.69 -1.01 -13.94
C ILE A 191 -9.24 -0.80 -12.54
N LEU A 192 -10.46 -0.25 -12.45
CA LEU A 192 -11.16 -0.06 -11.17
C LEU A 192 -12.50 -0.80 -11.22
N ALA A 193 -12.89 -1.36 -10.09
CA ALA A 193 -14.21 -1.93 -9.88
C ALA A 193 -14.74 -1.58 -8.49
N GLY A 194 -16.02 -1.26 -8.36
CA GLY A 194 -16.63 -1.19 -7.04
C GLY A 194 -16.47 -2.51 -6.29
N GLU A 195 -16.28 -2.46 -4.97
CA GLU A 195 -16.15 -3.68 -4.15
C GLU A 195 -17.39 -4.56 -4.21
N ASP A 196 -18.57 -3.93 -4.31
CA ASP A 196 -19.88 -4.56 -4.41
C ASP A 196 -20.43 -4.55 -5.86
N GLU A 197 -19.57 -4.53 -6.88
CA GLU A 197 -19.95 -4.53 -8.30
C GLU A 197 -20.69 -5.81 -8.70
N GLN A 198 -21.92 -5.67 -9.17
CA GLN A 198 -22.80 -6.78 -9.58
C GLN A 198 -23.25 -6.71 -11.06
N VAL A 199 -23.00 -5.61 -11.74
CA VAL A 199 -23.36 -5.41 -13.16
C VAL A 199 -22.27 -5.94 -14.08
N CYS A 200 -21.02 -5.59 -13.79
CA CYS A 200 -19.83 -6.12 -14.46
C CYS A 200 -18.99 -6.88 -13.42
N SER A 201 -19.05 -8.20 -13.42
CA SER A 201 -18.46 -9.01 -12.33
C SER A 201 -16.99 -8.69 -12.05
N LEU A 202 -16.58 -8.80 -10.77
CA LEU A 202 -15.18 -8.64 -10.38
C LEU A 202 -14.25 -9.63 -11.11
N GLU A 203 -14.77 -10.80 -11.51
CA GLU A 203 -14.05 -11.76 -12.33
C GLU A 203 -13.72 -11.18 -13.72
N ALA A 204 -14.64 -10.46 -14.36
CA ALA A 204 -14.38 -9.81 -15.65
C ALA A 204 -13.32 -8.72 -15.56
N HIS A 205 -13.23 -7.99 -14.44
CA HIS A 205 -12.16 -7.01 -14.18
C HIS A 205 -10.80 -7.68 -13.97
N ARG A 206 -10.74 -8.79 -13.21
CA ARG A 206 -9.52 -9.59 -13.05
C ARG A 206 -9.06 -10.19 -14.38
N GLU A 207 -9.99 -10.64 -15.22
CA GLU A 207 -9.69 -11.14 -16.57
C GLU A 207 -9.04 -10.05 -17.44
N MET A 208 -9.56 -8.82 -17.42
CA MET A 208 -8.94 -7.69 -18.11
C MET A 208 -7.54 -7.38 -17.54
N ALA A 209 -7.40 -7.35 -16.23
CA ALA A 209 -6.13 -7.10 -15.57
C ALA A 209 -5.07 -8.16 -15.88
N ALA A 210 -5.46 -9.42 -15.92
CA ALA A 210 -4.58 -10.52 -16.31
C ALA A 210 -4.22 -10.50 -17.81
N GLY A 211 -5.14 -10.03 -18.66
CA GLY A 211 -4.98 -9.99 -20.11
C GLY A 211 -4.14 -8.79 -20.61
N ILE A 212 -4.10 -7.68 -19.88
CA ILE A 212 -3.37 -6.45 -20.28
C ILE A 212 -2.02 -6.40 -19.58
N PRO A 213 -0.88 -6.49 -20.30
CA PRO A 213 0.44 -6.44 -19.69
C PRO A 213 0.67 -5.16 -18.87
N GLY A 214 1.04 -5.32 -17.60
CA GLY A 214 1.32 -4.20 -16.70
C GLY A 214 0.10 -3.42 -16.21
N ALA A 215 -1.13 -3.90 -16.44
CA ALA A 215 -2.33 -3.25 -15.90
C ALA A 215 -2.35 -3.29 -14.37
N ARG A 216 -2.79 -2.19 -13.75
CA ARG A 216 -3.06 -2.13 -12.31
C ARG A 216 -4.55 -2.24 -12.06
N TYR A 217 -4.94 -3.13 -11.15
CA TYR A 217 -6.34 -3.37 -10.77
C TYR A 217 -6.55 -3.04 -9.30
N PHE A 218 -7.61 -2.27 -9.00
CA PHE A 218 -8.02 -1.95 -7.64
C PHE A 218 -9.53 -2.06 -7.50
N THR A 219 -9.99 -2.45 -6.32
CA THR A 219 -11.39 -2.35 -5.93
C THR A 219 -11.63 -1.06 -5.16
N ILE A 220 -12.75 -0.42 -5.42
CA ILE A 220 -13.17 0.82 -4.73
C ILE A 220 -14.08 0.44 -3.57
N PRO A 221 -13.66 0.70 -2.32
CA PRO A 221 -14.46 0.34 -1.16
C PRO A 221 -15.76 1.14 -1.09
N GLN A 222 -16.81 0.53 -0.55
CA GLN A 222 -18.13 1.15 -0.39
C GLN A 222 -18.73 1.65 -1.71
N ALA A 223 -18.45 0.97 -2.81
CA ALA A 223 -18.99 1.26 -4.13
C ALA A 223 -19.47 0.00 -4.83
N GLY A 224 -20.59 0.11 -5.52
CA GLY A 224 -21.09 -0.85 -6.51
C GLY A 224 -20.69 -0.39 -7.91
N HIS A 225 -21.67 -0.45 -8.86
CA HIS A 225 -21.43 -0.11 -10.26
C HIS A 225 -21.14 1.39 -10.50
N PHE A 226 -21.61 2.29 -9.63
CA PHE A 226 -21.38 3.72 -9.78
C PHE A 226 -20.18 4.21 -8.95
N ALA A 227 -19.05 3.50 -8.98
CA ALA A 227 -17.87 3.85 -8.18
C ALA A 227 -17.45 5.35 -8.27
N PRO A 228 -17.52 6.04 -9.45
CA PRO A 228 -17.18 7.46 -9.53
C PRO A 228 -18.12 8.39 -8.73
N LEU A 229 -19.36 7.96 -8.45
CA LEU A 229 -20.34 8.70 -7.65
C LEU A 229 -20.37 8.21 -6.20
N GLU A 230 -20.22 6.90 -5.98
CA GLU A 230 -20.35 6.29 -4.66
C GLU A 230 -19.12 6.57 -3.78
N ASN A 231 -17.92 6.55 -4.36
CA ASN A 231 -16.68 6.90 -3.67
C ASN A 231 -15.72 7.70 -4.56
N PRO A 232 -16.10 8.95 -4.91
CA PRO A 232 -15.31 9.79 -5.82
C PRO A 232 -13.90 10.10 -5.30
N ALA A 233 -13.70 10.10 -3.99
CA ALA A 233 -12.38 10.37 -3.40
C ALA A 233 -11.40 9.21 -3.66
N ALA A 234 -11.86 7.98 -3.52
CA ALA A 234 -11.03 6.80 -3.81
C ALA A 234 -10.74 6.69 -5.32
N VAL A 235 -11.75 6.90 -6.16
CA VAL A 235 -11.57 6.89 -7.63
C VAL A 235 -10.60 7.99 -8.07
N ALA A 236 -10.77 9.23 -7.58
CA ALA A 236 -9.89 10.36 -7.92
C ALA A 236 -8.42 10.09 -7.53
N ARG A 237 -8.17 9.48 -6.36
CA ARG A 237 -6.82 9.09 -5.94
C ARG A 237 -6.17 8.14 -6.93
N HIS A 238 -6.83 7.04 -7.30
CA HIS A 238 -6.28 6.07 -8.24
C HIS A 238 -6.12 6.65 -9.66
N VAL A 239 -7.04 7.52 -10.08
CA VAL A 239 -6.93 8.21 -11.39
C VAL A 239 -5.75 9.19 -11.39
N ARG A 240 -5.51 9.91 -10.29
CA ARG A 240 -4.31 10.78 -10.16
C ARG A 240 -3.03 9.96 -10.25
N ASP A 241 -2.91 8.90 -9.44
CA ASP A 241 -1.73 8.02 -9.45
C ASP A 241 -1.48 7.41 -10.84
N TRP A 242 -2.54 7.11 -11.59
CA TRP A 242 -2.42 6.61 -12.96
C TRP A 242 -2.03 7.71 -13.96
N LEU A 243 -2.52 8.94 -13.83
CA LEU A 243 -2.12 10.07 -14.67
C LEU A 243 -0.64 10.43 -14.48
N ASP A 244 -0.14 10.33 -13.25
CA ASP A 244 1.25 10.58 -12.88
C ASP A 244 2.17 9.38 -13.20
N TRP A 245 1.61 8.21 -13.52
CA TRP A 245 2.38 7.01 -13.80
C TRP A 245 3.18 7.13 -15.10
N THR A 246 4.51 7.24 -14.98
CA THR A 246 5.43 7.28 -16.13
C THR A 246 5.90 5.85 -16.42
N PRO A 247 5.63 5.30 -17.62
CA PRO A 247 6.18 4.00 -18.03
C PRO A 247 7.71 4.13 -18.21
N ILE A 248 8.44 3.15 -17.72
CA ILE A 248 9.91 3.09 -17.81
C ILE A 248 10.43 3.05 -19.28
N ASN A 249 9.56 2.90 -20.28
CA ASN A 249 9.91 2.73 -21.70
C ASN A 249 9.20 3.70 -22.66
N ASP A 250 8.91 4.96 -22.28
CA ASP A 250 8.42 5.95 -23.25
C ASP A 250 9.60 6.67 -23.91
N PRO A 251 9.86 6.46 -25.23
CA PRO A 251 10.98 7.11 -25.94
C PRO A 251 10.84 8.64 -26.05
N ILE A 252 9.70 9.23 -25.69
CA ILE A 252 9.47 10.69 -25.68
C ILE A 252 9.90 11.28 -24.34
N ALA A 253 9.75 10.55 -23.22
CA ALA A 253 10.25 10.97 -21.91
C ALA A 253 11.79 10.99 -21.86
N ALA A 254 12.45 10.09 -22.61
CA ALA A 254 13.90 10.06 -22.73
C ALA A 254 14.49 11.28 -23.48
N LYS A 255 13.70 11.96 -24.33
CA LYS A 255 14.15 13.16 -25.06
C LYS A 255 14.05 14.45 -24.23
N ALA A 256 13.23 14.48 -23.20
CA ALA A 256 13.12 15.64 -22.31
C ALA A 256 14.23 15.68 -21.23
N GLN A 257 14.92 14.55 -21.00
CA GLN A 257 16.05 14.44 -20.06
C GLN A 257 17.43 14.49 -20.73
N GLY A 258 17.50 14.61 -22.05
CA GLY A 258 18.72 14.57 -22.86
C GLY A 258 19.23 15.95 -23.28
N ALA A 259 19.33 16.91 -22.35
CA ALA A 259 20.08 18.13 -22.58
C ALA A 259 21.28 18.17 -21.61
N ASP A 260 22.44 17.95 -22.21
CA ASP A 260 23.78 18.34 -21.73
C ASP A 260 24.49 17.41 -20.74
N MET A 261 25.17 16.40 -21.29
CA MET A 261 26.35 15.78 -20.68
C MET A 261 27.42 15.54 -21.75
N SER A 262 28.11 16.61 -22.14
CA SER A 262 29.42 16.50 -22.76
C SER A 262 30.42 17.30 -21.94
N ASP A 263 31.52 16.64 -21.63
CA ASP A 263 32.72 17.07 -20.94
C ASP A 263 32.78 16.80 -19.43
N VAL A 264 33.32 15.64 -19.07
CA VAL A 264 34.53 15.55 -18.25
C VAL A 264 35.18 14.17 -18.46
N THR A 265 36.20 14.13 -19.28
CA THR A 265 37.25 13.10 -19.24
C THR A 265 38.31 13.54 -18.25
N SER A 266 38.50 12.83 -17.15
CA SER A 266 39.82 12.52 -16.58
C SER A 266 39.71 11.61 -15.40
N ASN A 267 40.27 10.43 -15.55
CA ASN A 267 40.52 9.39 -14.59
C ASN A 267 41.63 9.82 -13.60
N PRO A 268 41.56 9.41 -12.33
CA PRO A 268 42.69 8.70 -11.79
C PRO A 268 42.35 7.33 -11.22
N LYS A 269 43.09 6.35 -11.67
CA LYS A 269 43.15 5.00 -11.17
C LYS A 269 43.45 4.98 -9.67
N THR A 270 42.56 4.40 -8.88
CA THR A 270 42.93 3.77 -7.62
C THR A 270 42.40 2.35 -7.60
N LYS A 271 43.30 1.43 -7.31
CA LYS A 271 43.04 0.01 -7.08
C LYS A 271 42.20 -0.13 -5.82
N GLY A 272 41.03 -0.75 -5.94
CA GLY A 272 40.19 -1.14 -4.81
C GLY A 272 39.26 -2.26 -5.24
N SER A 273 39.44 -3.36 -4.65
CA SER A 273 38.72 -4.64 -4.56
C SER A 273 37.38 -4.83 -5.29
N SER A 274 37.26 -6.01 -5.89
CA SER A 274 36.06 -6.55 -6.53
C SER A 274 34.81 -6.66 -5.62
N GLU A 275 34.94 -6.47 -4.31
CA GLU A 275 33.83 -6.51 -3.35
C GLU A 275 32.92 -5.26 -3.42
N VAL A 276 33.47 -4.07 -3.59
CA VAL A 276 32.67 -2.81 -3.67
C VAL A 276 31.76 -2.78 -4.90
N ALA A 277 32.21 -3.34 -6.02
CA ALA A 277 31.42 -3.38 -7.26
C ALA A 277 30.23 -4.37 -7.21
N LEU A 278 30.28 -5.38 -6.30
CA LEU A 278 29.20 -6.34 -6.11
C LEU A 278 28.10 -5.78 -5.20
N GLU A 279 28.43 -4.99 -4.19
CA GLU A 279 27.46 -4.36 -3.28
C GLU A 279 26.58 -3.31 -3.99
N GLU A 280 27.11 -2.57 -4.95
CA GLU A 280 26.36 -1.60 -5.77
C GLU A 280 25.32 -2.27 -6.70
N SER A 281 25.41 -3.58 -6.93
CA SER A 281 24.49 -4.36 -7.78
C SER A 281 23.39 -5.08 -7.01
N VAL A 282 23.37 -5.02 -5.68
CA VAL A 282 22.35 -5.62 -4.85
C VAL A 282 21.00 -4.93 -5.09
N LEU A 283 19.94 -5.75 -5.17
CA LEU A 283 18.59 -5.29 -5.42
C LEU A 283 18.17 -4.26 -4.37
N GLN A 284 17.61 -3.15 -4.81
CA GLN A 284 16.95 -2.20 -3.93
C GLN A 284 15.43 -2.31 -4.11
N VAL A 285 14.71 -2.38 -2.98
CA VAL A 285 13.25 -2.53 -2.97
C VAL A 285 12.62 -1.28 -2.44
N GLU A 286 11.98 -0.56 -3.33
CA GLU A 286 11.20 0.61 -3.01
C GLU A 286 9.82 0.49 -3.65
N ARG A 287 8.82 -0.02 -2.88
CA ARG A 287 7.41 -0.10 -3.26
C ARG A 287 7.13 -0.89 -4.56
N ARG A 288 7.83 -1.99 -4.80
CA ARG A 288 7.66 -2.84 -5.99
C ARG A 288 6.88 -4.12 -5.67
N ASP A 289 6.12 -4.62 -6.65
CA ASP A 289 5.53 -5.96 -6.57
C ASP A 289 6.64 -7.02 -6.58
N TYR A 290 6.47 -8.10 -5.84
CA TYR A 290 7.40 -9.23 -5.84
C TYR A 290 7.76 -9.71 -7.25
N ARG A 291 6.79 -9.78 -8.16
CA ARG A 291 6.98 -10.22 -9.54
C ARG A 291 7.88 -9.30 -10.38
N ASP A 292 7.97 -8.04 -10.01
CA ASP A 292 8.87 -7.07 -10.65
C ASP A 292 10.30 -7.19 -10.13
N ILE A 293 10.46 -7.74 -8.92
CA ILE A 293 11.71 -7.80 -8.19
C ILE A 293 12.47 -9.10 -8.46
N ALA A 294 11.77 -10.21 -8.63
CA ALA A 294 12.34 -11.55 -8.68
C ALA A 294 12.02 -12.30 -9.99
N PRO A 295 12.51 -11.86 -11.16
CA PRO A 295 12.47 -12.69 -12.34
C PRO A 295 13.38 -13.93 -12.13
N ASP A 296 12.89 -15.11 -12.50
CA ASP A 296 13.56 -16.40 -12.25
C ASP A 296 14.92 -16.59 -12.95
N ASN A 297 15.35 -15.65 -13.79
CA ASN A 297 16.56 -15.75 -14.62
C ASN A 297 17.58 -14.65 -14.34
N ARG A 298 17.48 -13.93 -13.23
CA ARG A 298 18.45 -12.90 -12.87
C ARG A 298 19.79 -13.55 -12.44
N ALA A 299 20.89 -13.01 -12.91
CA ALA A 299 22.21 -13.46 -12.47
C ALA A 299 22.47 -13.07 -11.01
N ARG A 300 23.21 -13.92 -10.29
CA ARG A 300 23.64 -13.62 -8.91
C ARG A 300 24.48 -12.31 -8.92
N SER A 301 24.10 -11.36 -8.10
CA SER A 301 24.70 -10.02 -8.03
C SER A 301 25.47 -9.77 -6.73
N GLN A 302 25.39 -10.70 -5.77
CA GLN A 302 26.09 -10.63 -4.49
C GLN A 302 26.72 -12.00 -4.15
N SER A 303 27.82 -12.00 -3.41
CA SER A 303 28.36 -13.22 -2.82
C SER A 303 27.39 -13.73 -1.77
N LEU A 304 26.92 -14.98 -1.92
CA LEU A 304 26.00 -15.67 -1.02
C LEU A 304 26.51 -17.11 -0.81
N ASP A 305 27.62 -17.26 -0.07
CA ASP A 305 28.19 -18.58 0.21
C ASP A 305 27.24 -19.46 1.04
N GLY A 306 26.90 -20.62 0.50
CA GLY A 306 25.99 -21.58 1.13
C GLY A 306 24.51 -21.25 1.03
N PHE A 307 24.11 -20.26 0.24
CA PHE A 307 22.72 -20.02 -0.13
C PHE A 307 22.33 -20.79 -1.39
N ASP A 308 21.05 -21.13 -1.52
CA ASP A 308 20.49 -21.77 -2.71
C ASP A 308 20.72 -20.93 -3.97
N ASP A 309 20.97 -21.57 -5.11
CA ASP A 309 21.33 -20.91 -6.38
C ASP A 309 20.23 -20.02 -6.97
N ILE A 310 19.00 -20.17 -6.50
CA ILE A 310 17.86 -19.35 -6.93
C ILE A 310 17.96 -17.90 -6.45
N TYR A 311 18.75 -17.61 -5.40
CA TYR A 311 18.87 -16.29 -4.83
C TYR A 311 19.98 -15.49 -5.48
N THR A 312 19.67 -14.26 -5.89
CA THR A 312 20.61 -13.40 -6.59
C THR A 312 21.39 -12.49 -5.63
N ASP A 313 20.77 -12.09 -4.55
CA ASP A 313 21.31 -11.28 -3.47
C ASP A 313 20.49 -11.45 -2.19
N ILE A 314 20.93 -10.84 -1.09
CA ILE A 314 20.28 -10.99 0.22
C ILE A 314 18.88 -10.36 0.25
N VAL A 315 18.62 -9.36 -0.57
CA VAL A 315 17.30 -8.72 -0.67
C VAL A 315 16.33 -9.64 -1.40
N ASP A 316 16.75 -10.25 -2.52
CA ASP A 316 15.99 -11.29 -3.22
C ASP A 316 15.68 -12.47 -2.31
N TYR A 317 16.67 -12.92 -1.51
CA TYR A 317 16.47 -14.00 -0.54
C TYR A 317 15.31 -13.70 0.42
N ILE A 318 15.35 -12.57 1.13
CA ILE A 318 14.35 -12.31 2.17
C ILE A 318 12.96 -12.02 1.60
N ILE A 319 12.86 -11.36 0.44
CA ILE A 319 11.59 -11.10 -0.23
C ILE A 319 10.99 -12.39 -0.74
N ARG A 320 11.79 -13.23 -1.41
CA ARG A 320 11.33 -14.49 -1.98
C ARG A 320 10.89 -15.47 -0.89
N CYS A 321 11.64 -15.58 0.23
CA CYS A 321 11.23 -16.36 1.39
C CYS A 321 9.90 -15.86 1.97
N THR A 322 9.76 -14.56 2.21
CA THR A 322 8.54 -13.97 2.76
C THR A 322 7.35 -14.22 1.85
N HIS A 323 7.50 -13.97 0.54
CA HIS A 323 6.44 -14.17 -0.44
C HIS A 323 6.00 -15.64 -0.50
N LYS A 324 6.93 -16.58 -0.63
CA LYS A 324 6.61 -18.01 -0.71
C LYS A 324 5.87 -18.49 0.53
N ILE A 325 6.35 -18.17 1.72
CA ILE A 325 5.72 -18.59 2.97
C ILE A 325 4.33 -17.97 3.14
N TRP A 326 4.19 -16.67 2.92
CA TRP A 326 2.99 -15.91 3.30
C TRP A 326 1.97 -15.73 2.18
N ASP A 327 2.39 -15.64 0.91
CA ASP A 327 1.51 -15.40 -0.23
C ASP A 327 1.27 -16.65 -1.08
N GLU A 328 2.25 -17.54 -1.22
CA GLU A 328 2.12 -18.84 -1.90
C GLU A 328 1.70 -19.97 -0.95
N ARG A 329 1.83 -19.80 0.37
CA ARG A 329 1.57 -20.79 1.43
C ARG A 329 2.56 -21.95 1.45
N ASP A 330 3.76 -21.75 0.93
CA ASP A 330 4.85 -22.71 0.99
C ASP A 330 5.50 -22.75 2.38
N ILE A 331 4.68 -23.02 3.42
CA ILE A 331 5.11 -22.98 4.83
C ILE A 331 6.26 -23.95 5.07
N GLY A 332 6.31 -25.05 4.29
CA GLY A 332 7.40 -26.03 4.33
C GLY A 332 8.79 -25.43 4.08
N LEU A 333 8.88 -24.25 3.45
CA LEU A 333 10.13 -23.52 3.26
C LEU A 333 10.82 -23.19 4.59
N ILE A 334 10.05 -23.02 5.68
CA ILE A 334 10.59 -22.79 7.03
C ILE A 334 11.53 -23.93 7.43
N TYR A 335 11.26 -25.19 7.04
CA TYR A 335 12.11 -26.33 7.38
C TYR A 335 13.51 -26.28 6.75
N THR A 336 13.64 -25.61 5.62
CA THR A 336 14.91 -25.50 4.87
C THR A 336 15.60 -24.16 5.05
N HIS A 337 14.89 -23.13 5.56
CA HIS A 337 15.40 -21.76 5.67
C HIS A 337 15.48 -21.23 7.12
N TYR A 338 15.05 -22.02 8.11
CA TYR A 338 15.24 -21.68 9.53
C TYR A 338 16.05 -22.75 10.24
N THR A 339 16.94 -22.36 11.10
CA THR A 339 17.67 -23.33 11.94
C THR A 339 16.71 -24.03 12.89
N HIS A 340 17.01 -25.29 13.24
CA HIS A 340 16.18 -26.06 14.15
C HIS A 340 15.91 -25.34 15.50
N ASN A 341 16.91 -24.67 16.02
CA ASN A 341 16.89 -23.91 17.27
C ASN A 341 16.74 -22.40 17.07
N CYS A 342 16.08 -21.97 16.00
CA CYS A 342 15.84 -20.55 15.76
C CYS A 342 15.03 -19.90 16.91
N VAL A 343 15.23 -18.61 17.09
CA VAL A 343 14.48 -17.82 18.07
C VAL A 343 13.77 -16.68 17.33
N LEU A 344 12.45 -16.60 17.52
CA LEU A 344 11.63 -15.51 17.01
C LEU A 344 11.10 -14.69 18.18
N TYR A 345 11.50 -13.42 18.24
CA TYR A 345 11.05 -12.45 19.23
C TYR A 345 9.83 -11.70 18.69
N GLY A 346 8.66 -11.96 19.27
CA GLY A 346 7.41 -11.29 18.91
C GLY A 346 6.94 -10.29 19.98
N THR A 347 5.98 -9.48 19.64
CA THR A 347 5.40 -8.47 20.56
C THR A 347 4.55 -9.09 21.68
N THR A 348 4.15 -10.35 21.55
CA THR A 348 3.37 -11.09 22.56
C THR A 348 4.13 -12.26 23.17
N GLY A 349 5.44 -12.28 23.05
CA GLY A 349 6.34 -13.29 23.60
C GLY A 349 7.29 -13.89 22.58
N THR A 350 8.23 -14.71 23.05
CA THR A 350 9.27 -15.35 22.25
C THR A 350 8.85 -16.75 21.84
N ILE A 351 9.14 -17.12 20.59
CA ILE A 351 8.96 -18.45 20.04
C ILE A 351 10.34 -19.10 19.94
N TYR A 352 10.48 -20.28 20.51
CA TYR A 352 11.70 -21.08 20.46
C TYR A 352 11.48 -22.28 19.56
N ASN A 353 12.46 -22.58 18.72
CA ASN A 353 12.49 -23.65 17.72
C ASN A 353 11.60 -23.44 16.48
N ARG A 354 12.04 -24.08 15.42
CA ARG A 354 11.45 -24.01 14.08
C ARG A 354 10.02 -24.57 14.02
N GLU A 355 9.72 -25.62 14.75
CA GLU A 355 8.41 -26.30 14.74
C GLU A 355 7.32 -25.37 15.29
N ASP A 356 7.67 -24.56 16.28
CA ASP A 356 6.76 -23.57 16.84
C ASP A 356 6.54 -22.37 15.90
N VAL A 357 7.57 -21.99 15.13
CA VAL A 357 7.44 -21.00 14.05
C VAL A 357 6.47 -21.50 12.97
N VAL A 358 6.61 -22.75 12.53
CA VAL A 358 5.68 -23.37 11.57
C VAL A 358 4.25 -23.35 12.10
N ARG A 359 4.05 -23.76 13.37
CA ARG A 359 2.73 -23.77 13.99
C ARG A 359 2.12 -22.37 14.08
N ASP A 360 2.87 -21.36 14.50
CA ASP A 360 2.40 -19.96 14.58
C ASP A 360 2.02 -19.41 13.21
N THR A 361 2.83 -19.70 12.19
CA THR A 361 2.58 -19.30 10.80
C THR A 361 1.27 -19.91 10.28
N ILE A 362 1.04 -21.20 10.50
CA ILE A 362 -0.22 -21.87 10.12
C ILE A 362 -1.41 -21.21 10.82
N GLN A 363 -1.33 -20.96 12.14
CA GLN A 363 -2.42 -20.36 12.90
C GLN A 363 -2.80 -18.95 12.41
N ARG A 364 -1.82 -18.17 12.00
CA ARG A 364 -2.04 -16.84 11.42
C ARG A 364 -2.70 -16.92 10.04
N LEU A 365 -2.27 -17.83 9.19
CA LEU A 365 -2.80 -18.01 7.84
C LEU A 365 -4.23 -18.58 7.83
N VAL A 366 -4.60 -19.41 8.81
CA VAL A 366 -5.96 -19.95 8.91
C VAL A 366 -7.03 -18.85 8.98
N SER A 367 -6.80 -17.80 9.78
CA SER A 367 -7.75 -16.68 9.90
C SER A 367 -7.85 -15.84 8.63
N PHE A 368 -6.80 -15.81 7.83
CA PHE A 368 -6.63 -14.94 6.67
C PHE A 368 -6.13 -15.70 5.42
N PRO A 369 -6.92 -16.61 4.87
CA PRO A 369 -6.47 -17.47 3.75
C PRO A 369 -6.14 -16.68 2.48
N GLU A 370 -6.68 -15.46 2.32
CA GLU A 370 -6.44 -14.58 1.17
C GLU A 370 -5.43 -13.46 1.48
N ARG A 371 -4.69 -13.57 2.62
CA ARG A 371 -3.70 -12.56 2.98
C ARG A 371 -2.66 -12.39 1.86
N ARG A 372 -2.32 -11.12 1.60
CA ARG A 372 -1.26 -10.71 0.69
C ARG A 372 -0.29 -9.80 1.42
N GLY A 373 1.00 -9.96 1.11
CA GLY A 373 2.06 -9.09 1.58
C GLY A 373 2.72 -8.38 0.41
N MET A 374 3.00 -7.09 0.58
CA MET A 374 3.80 -6.31 -0.34
C MET A 374 5.04 -5.83 0.42
N GLY A 375 6.21 -6.27 -0.01
CA GLY A 375 7.49 -5.73 0.47
C GLY A 375 7.61 -4.28 0.05
N THR A 376 7.83 -3.40 1.03
CA THR A 376 7.90 -1.96 0.78
C THR A 376 9.35 -1.49 0.81
N GLN A 377 10.15 -2.00 1.75
CA GLN A 377 11.56 -1.68 1.91
C GLN A 377 12.31 -2.87 2.49
N VAL A 378 13.54 -3.07 2.06
CA VAL A 378 14.52 -3.95 2.72
C VAL A 378 15.79 -3.16 2.95
N ILE A 379 16.23 -3.10 4.20
CA ILE A 379 17.51 -2.51 4.61
C ILE A 379 18.34 -3.64 5.19
N TRP A 380 19.60 -3.72 4.82
CA TRP A 380 20.45 -4.85 5.16
C TRP A 380 21.89 -4.43 5.47
N ASN A 381 22.61 -5.30 6.16
CA ASN A 381 24.06 -5.25 6.30
C ASN A 381 24.64 -6.67 6.47
N GLY A 382 25.95 -6.79 6.53
CA GLY A 382 26.64 -8.05 6.74
C GLY A 382 27.31 -8.61 5.50
N ASN A 383 27.83 -9.83 5.61
CA ASN A 383 28.60 -10.53 4.59
C ASN A 383 28.55 -12.05 4.80
N ASP A 384 29.14 -12.83 3.89
CA ASP A 384 29.17 -14.30 3.96
C ASP A 384 29.84 -14.86 5.21
N LYS A 385 30.84 -14.17 5.75
CA LYS A 385 31.62 -14.64 6.89
C LYS A 385 30.87 -14.45 8.21
N ASP A 386 30.32 -13.27 8.41
CA ASP A 386 29.72 -12.85 9.68
C ASP A 386 28.20 -13.07 9.70
N GLY A 387 27.63 -13.38 8.51
CA GLY A 387 26.21 -13.49 8.28
C GLY A 387 25.59 -12.17 7.82
N PHE A 388 24.32 -12.22 7.44
CA PHE A 388 23.56 -11.09 6.97
C PHE A 388 22.46 -10.71 7.97
N TYR A 389 22.19 -9.43 8.05
CA TYR A 389 21.02 -8.87 8.70
C TYR A 389 20.12 -8.22 7.66
N THR A 390 18.83 -8.43 7.78
CA THR A 390 17.83 -7.73 6.96
C THR A 390 16.74 -7.17 7.83
N SER A 391 16.29 -5.95 7.54
CA SER A 391 15.08 -5.34 8.11
C SER A 391 14.08 -5.13 6.98
N HIS A 392 12.97 -5.85 7.04
CA HIS A 392 12.01 -5.94 5.96
C HIS A 392 10.67 -5.33 6.36
N LEU A 393 10.31 -4.19 5.77
CA LEU A 393 9.00 -3.55 5.94
C LEU A 393 8.00 -4.13 4.94
N VAL A 394 6.92 -4.70 5.46
CA VAL A 394 5.85 -5.32 4.68
C VAL A 394 4.52 -4.64 5.00
N THR A 395 3.77 -4.28 3.95
CA THR A 395 2.35 -3.92 4.08
C THR A 395 1.52 -5.16 3.77
N GLY A 396 0.84 -5.68 4.79
CA GLY A 396 -0.06 -6.82 4.69
C GLY A 396 -1.50 -6.38 4.50
N SER A 397 -2.25 -7.10 3.67
CA SER A 397 -3.69 -6.89 3.50
C SER A 397 -4.40 -8.24 3.43
N GLY A 398 -5.68 -8.26 3.76
CA GLY A 398 -6.49 -9.48 3.71
C GLY A 398 -7.91 -9.24 4.18
N ARG A 399 -8.67 -10.35 4.25
CA ARG A 399 -10.04 -10.37 4.76
C ARG A 399 -10.17 -11.50 5.80
N HIS A 400 -10.84 -11.25 6.90
CA HIS A 400 -11.08 -12.25 7.94
C HIS A 400 -12.27 -13.15 7.56
N THR A 401 -11.98 -14.23 6.84
CA THR A 401 -13.00 -15.11 6.21
C THR A 401 -13.13 -16.47 6.89
N GLN A 402 -12.21 -16.84 7.80
CA GLN A 402 -12.21 -18.13 8.46
C GLN A 402 -12.15 -18.01 9.98
N TYR A 403 -12.71 -19.01 10.66
CA TYR A 403 -12.55 -19.18 12.10
C TYR A 403 -11.08 -19.47 12.43
N GLY A 404 -10.54 -18.76 13.40
CA GLY A 404 -9.16 -18.92 13.83
C GLY A 404 -8.89 -18.26 15.17
N HIS A 405 -7.65 -17.85 15.41
CA HIS A 405 -7.23 -17.23 16.68
C HIS A 405 -7.98 -15.92 17.00
N LEU A 406 -8.56 -15.26 16.00
CA LEU A 406 -9.40 -14.07 16.18
C LEU A 406 -10.89 -14.39 16.44
N GLY A 407 -11.28 -15.66 16.41
CA GLY A 407 -12.67 -16.10 16.62
C GLY A 407 -13.43 -16.26 15.31
N GLN A 408 -14.75 -15.98 15.36
CA GLN A 408 -15.63 -16.07 14.20
C GLN A 408 -15.27 -15.06 13.11
N PRO A 409 -15.39 -15.43 11.82
CA PRO A 409 -15.08 -14.55 10.71
C PRO A 409 -15.96 -13.30 10.73
N THR A 410 -15.32 -12.15 10.60
CA THR A 410 -16.02 -10.86 10.51
C THR A 410 -16.33 -10.45 9.09
N PHE A 411 -15.71 -11.12 8.11
CA PHE A 411 -15.75 -10.80 6.68
C PHE A 411 -15.25 -9.39 6.32
N LYS A 412 -14.64 -8.68 7.28
CA LYS A 412 -14.08 -7.35 7.07
C LYS A 412 -12.65 -7.42 6.53
N PRO A 413 -12.25 -6.47 5.69
CA PRO A 413 -10.87 -6.32 5.23
C PRO A 413 -10.00 -5.68 6.31
N PHE A 414 -8.69 -5.87 6.17
CA PHE A 414 -7.69 -5.15 6.94
C PHE A 414 -6.46 -4.83 6.09
N VAL A 415 -5.73 -3.81 6.53
CA VAL A 415 -4.36 -3.49 6.10
C VAL A 415 -3.53 -3.28 7.35
N SER A 416 -2.29 -3.79 7.37
CA SER A 416 -1.39 -3.62 8.50
C SER A 416 0.05 -3.50 8.04
N ARG A 417 0.91 -2.88 8.87
CA ARG A 417 2.35 -2.86 8.68
C ARG A 417 3.02 -3.88 9.58
N THR A 418 4.07 -4.49 9.06
CA THR A 418 4.95 -5.39 9.79
C THR A 418 6.38 -5.05 9.41
N ILE A 419 7.27 -4.98 10.40
CA ILE A 419 8.70 -5.00 10.15
C ILE A 419 9.26 -6.27 10.78
N ALA A 420 10.05 -7.00 10.00
CA ALA A 420 10.75 -8.20 10.42
C ALA A 420 12.25 -8.02 10.22
N ASP A 421 13.01 -8.17 11.30
CA ASP A 421 14.46 -8.21 11.29
C ASP A 421 14.92 -9.66 11.32
N CYS A 422 15.75 -10.07 10.37
CA CYS A 422 16.26 -11.44 10.30
C CYS A 422 17.79 -11.44 10.36
N MET A 423 18.34 -12.35 11.15
CA MET A 423 19.76 -12.71 11.08
C MET A 423 19.92 -14.04 10.35
N ILE A 424 20.71 -14.01 9.28
CA ILE A 424 20.79 -15.07 8.29
C ILE A 424 22.26 -15.49 8.10
N HIS A 425 22.51 -16.77 8.09
CA HIS A 425 23.82 -17.31 7.74
C HIS A 425 23.66 -18.60 6.93
N ARG A 426 24.32 -18.69 5.77
CA ARG A 426 24.29 -19.86 4.88
C ARG A 426 22.87 -20.38 4.64
N ASN A 427 22.02 -19.59 4.03
CA ASN A 427 20.63 -19.91 3.71
C ASN A 427 19.69 -20.05 4.93
N MET A 428 20.17 -19.91 6.17
CA MET A 428 19.40 -20.22 7.38
C MET A 428 19.16 -18.99 8.25
N ILE A 429 17.90 -18.65 8.50
CA ILE A 429 17.49 -17.69 9.52
C ILE A 429 17.63 -18.37 10.90
N TYR A 430 18.43 -17.80 11.78
CA TYR A 430 18.66 -18.35 13.12
C TYR A 430 18.08 -17.46 14.22
N ARG A 431 17.84 -16.18 13.93
CA ARG A 431 17.17 -15.22 14.80
C ARG A 431 16.26 -14.31 13.98
N GLU A 432 15.10 -14.03 14.53
CA GLU A 432 14.15 -13.13 13.90
C GLU A 432 13.44 -12.29 14.97
N TRP A 433 13.20 -11.01 14.69
CA TRP A 433 12.35 -10.12 15.47
C TRP A 433 11.22 -9.66 14.57
N VAL A 434 9.98 -9.77 15.06
CA VAL A 434 8.80 -9.42 14.27
C VAL A 434 7.92 -8.47 15.05
N VAL A 435 7.70 -7.28 14.51
CA VAL A 435 6.74 -6.31 15.01
C VAL A 435 5.64 -6.13 13.97
N ALA A 436 4.45 -6.66 14.28
CA ALA A 436 3.25 -6.52 13.46
C ALA A 436 2.22 -5.66 14.21
N ASP A 437 1.63 -4.71 13.54
CA ASP A 437 0.57 -3.85 14.07
C ASP A 437 -0.76 -4.63 14.18
N GLN A 438 -0.89 -5.46 15.22
CA GLN A 438 -2.08 -6.28 15.45
C GLN A 438 -3.27 -5.44 15.90
N MET A 439 -3.03 -4.33 16.61
CA MET A 439 -4.10 -3.41 17.02
C MET A 439 -4.82 -2.83 15.78
N ALA A 440 -4.09 -2.51 14.71
CA ALA A 440 -4.69 -2.05 13.46
C ALA A 440 -5.65 -3.10 12.86
N ILE A 441 -5.26 -4.37 12.88
CA ILE A 441 -6.10 -5.48 12.40
C ILE A 441 -7.37 -5.58 13.26
N ILE A 442 -7.23 -5.67 14.59
CA ILE A 442 -8.35 -5.83 15.52
C ILE A 442 -9.39 -4.72 15.34
N LYS A 443 -8.93 -3.46 15.26
CA LYS A 443 -9.83 -2.30 15.10
C LYS A 443 -10.54 -2.28 13.74
N GLN A 444 -9.85 -2.58 12.64
CA GLN A 444 -10.45 -2.63 11.31
C GLN A 444 -11.48 -3.77 11.18
N LEU A 445 -11.24 -4.90 11.85
CA LEU A 445 -12.19 -5.99 11.91
C LEU A 445 -13.41 -5.68 12.81
N GLY A 446 -13.38 -4.59 13.58
CA GLY A 446 -14.43 -4.19 14.52
C GLY A 446 -14.51 -5.10 15.74
N LEU A 447 -13.38 -5.69 16.11
CA LEU A 447 -13.25 -6.53 17.30
C LEU A 447 -12.86 -5.66 18.51
N ASP A 448 -13.23 -6.10 19.71
CA ASP A 448 -12.89 -5.39 20.95
C ASP A 448 -11.44 -5.66 21.38
N PRO A 449 -10.54 -4.66 21.36
CA PRO A 449 -9.15 -4.84 21.79
C PRO A 449 -9.02 -5.30 23.23
N ASN A 450 -9.86 -4.81 24.13
CA ASN A 450 -9.84 -5.19 25.55
C ASN A 450 -10.21 -6.66 25.76
N HIS A 451 -11.18 -7.16 25.00
CA HIS A 451 -11.54 -8.58 25.02
C HIS A 451 -10.36 -9.46 24.58
N PHE A 452 -9.68 -9.08 23.48
CA PHE A 452 -8.52 -9.82 22.99
C PHE A 452 -7.33 -9.76 23.94
N ALA A 453 -7.02 -8.58 24.46
CA ALA A 453 -5.95 -8.40 25.43
C ALA A 453 -6.19 -9.24 26.69
N MET A 454 -7.40 -9.21 27.25
CA MET A 454 -7.74 -9.99 28.43
C MET A 454 -7.68 -11.50 28.16
N ARG A 455 -8.20 -11.98 27.04
CA ARG A 455 -8.12 -13.40 26.67
C ARG A 455 -6.68 -13.88 26.53
N THR A 456 -5.83 -13.08 25.87
CA THR A 456 -4.41 -13.39 25.69
C THR A 456 -3.68 -13.36 27.05
N ALA A 457 -3.90 -12.33 27.86
CA ALA A 457 -3.32 -12.21 29.19
C ALA A 457 -3.71 -13.39 30.09
N LYS A 458 -5.02 -13.78 30.08
CA LYS A 458 -5.49 -14.94 30.84
C LYS A 458 -4.82 -16.24 30.39
N SER A 459 -4.70 -16.48 29.10
CA SER A 459 -4.00 -17.66 28.57
C SER A 459 -2.54 -17.73 29.02
N LYS A 460 -1.84 -16.58 29.04
CA LYS A 460 -0.47 -16.50 29.55
C LYS A 460 -0.40 -16.69 31.06
N PHE A 461 -1.32 -16.11 31.79
CA PHE A 461 -1.41 -16.26 33.26
C PHE A 461 -1.70 -17.74 33.66
N ASP A 462 -2.64 -18.39 32.98
CA ASP A 462 -2.95 -19.81 33.18
C ASP A 462 -1.75 -20.73 32.87
N ALA A 463 -0.83 -20.28 31.99
CA ALA A 463 0.45 -20.93 31.69
C ALA A 463 1.57 -20.59 32.72
N GLY A 464 1.24 -19.86 33.80
CA GLY A 464 2.17 -19.50 34.88
C GLY A 464 3.01 -18.25 34.65
N LEU A 465 2.70 -17.45 33.62
CA LEU A 465 3.40 -16.19 33.34
C LEU A 465 2.75 -15.02 34.09
N THR A 466 3.54 -14.19 34.71
CA THR A 466 3.13 -12.94 35.39
C THR A 466 3.58 -11.67 34.65
N SER A 467 4.44 -11.85 33.66
CA SER A 467 4.91 -10.79 32.73
C SER A 467 5.19 -11.39 31.35
N LEU A 468 5.26 -10.56 30.33
CA LEU A 468 5.77 -10.93 29.02
C LEU A 468 7.21 -10.47 28.87
N ASP A 469 8.05 -11.36 28.34
CA ASP A 469 9.37 -11.02 27.87
C ASP A 469 9.27 -10.68 26.38
N ILE A 470 9.58 -9.43 26.03
CA ILE A 470 9.53 -8.90 24.68
C ILE A 470 10.93 -8.52 24.25
N GLY A 471 11.35 -9.02 23.07
CA GLY A 471 12.71 -8.81 22.59
C GLY A 471 13.76 -9.60 23.35
N GLU A 472 15.00 -9.17 23.25
CA GLU A 472 16.10 -9.76 24.03
C GLU A 472 16.03 -9.30 25.47
N ASN A 473 15.99 -10.25 26.41
CA ASN A 473 15.95 -9.96 27.84
C ASN A 473 17.23 -9.26 28.29
N ARG A 474 17.16 -7.94 28.35
CA ARG A 474 18.11 -7.13 29.10
C ARG A 474 17.40 -6.54 30.30
N ARG A 475 18.12 -6.47 31.42
CA ARG A 475 17.57 -5.86 32.62
C ARG A 475 17.63 -4.34 32.49
N PHE A 476 16.50 -3.74 32.12
CA PHE A 476 16.35 -2.29 32.19
C PHE A 476 16.23 -1.86 33.65
N LEU A 477 17.03 -0.88 34.01
CA LEU A 477 16.78 -0.09 35.20
C LEU A 477 15.97 1.13 34.75
N GLY A 478 14.87 1.40 35.40
CA GLY A 478 14.05 2.58 35.10
C GLY A 478 14.89 3.84 35.00
N GLN A 479 14.51 4.75 34.14
CA GLN A 479 15.32 5.94 33.86
C GLN A 479 15.24 6.92 35.01
N THR A 480 16.26 6.89 35.88
CA THR A 480 16.39 7.85 36.98
C THR A 480 17.19 9.10 36.56
N ARG A 481 18.14 8.95 35.64
CA ARG A 481 18.95 10.04 35.09
C ARG A 481 19.39 9.67 33.66
N PRO A 482 19.07 10.50 32.66
CA PRO A 482 19.53 10.26 31.30
C PRO A 482 21.04 10.44 31.17
N ASN A 483 21.69 9.61 30.35
CA ASN A 483 23.08 9.81 29.98
C ASN A 483 23.24 11.13 29.21
N GLU A 484 24.37 11.82 29.39
CA GLU A 484 24.61 13.07 28.67
C GLU A 484 24.80 12.86 27.18
N LYS A 485 25.43 11.75 26.79
CA LYS A 485 25.72 11.40 25.41
C LYS A 485 25.04 10.10 25.00
N ALA A 486 24.65 10.02 23.76
CA ALA A 486 24.20 8.78 23.14
C ALA A 486 25.34 7.76 23.07
N ASP A 487 25.00 6.49 23.22
CA ASP A 487 25.91 5.39 22.87
C ASP A 487 25.74 5.09 21.37
N THR A 488 26.70 5.52 20.57
CA THR A 488 26.73 5.32 19.12
C THR A 488 27.60 4.14 18.69
N SER A 489 27.96 3.25 19.61
CA SER A 489 28.85 2.11 19.33
C SER A 489 28.29 1.10 18.33
N LEU A 490 26.96 1.12 18.11
CA LEU A 490 26.30 0.30 17.11
C LEU A 490 26.37 0.88 15.68
N ALA A 491 26.69 2.16 15.54
CA ALA A 491 26.71 2.82 14.22
C ALA A 491 27.95 2.46 13.41
N HIS A 492 27.75 2.22 12.12
CA HIS A 492 28.82 1.92 11.15
C HIS A 492 29.16 3.14 10.27
N ASN A 493 28.33 4.19 10.30
CA ASN A 493 28.52 5.44 9.58
C ASN A 493 27.87 6.63 10.28
N ASP A 494 28.14 7.84 9.77
CA ASP A 494 27.68 9.09 10.39
C ASP A 494 26.14 9.23 10.40
N VAL A 495 25.43 8.72 9.39
CA VAL A 495 23.96 8.82 9.32
C VAL A 495 23.30 7.92 10.37
N GLU A 496 23.84 6.72 10.60
CA GLU A 496 23.40 5.84 11.67
C GLU A 496 23.66 6.47 13.05
N ALA A 497 24.86 7.05 13.26
CA ALA A 497 25.19 7.74 14.50
C ALA A 497 24.25 8.92 14.77
N GLN A 498 23.99 9.76 13.76
CA GLN A 498 23.05 10.88 13.87
C GLN A 498 21.63 10.42 14.20
N THR A 499 21.18 9.27 13.65
CA THR A 499 19.86 8.70 13.94
C THR A 499 19.79 8.23 15.39
N ILE A 500 20.82 7.57 15.91
CA ILE A 500 20.92 7.17 17.34
C ILE A 500 20.91 8.40 18.24
N GLU A 501 21.71 9.42 17.92
CA GLU A 501 21.77 10.67 18.68
C GLU A 501 20.42 11.37 18.74
N MET A 502 19.72 11.46 17.61
CA MET A 502 18.36 12.04 17.53
C MET A 502 17.40 11.29 18.45
N LEU A 503 17.36 9.95 18.39
CA LEU A 503 16.50 9.14 19.25
C LEU A 503 16.84 9.29 20.74
N HIS A 504 18.12 9.39 21.07
CA HIS A 504 18.58 9.66 22.43
C HIS A 504 18.10 11.03 22.95
N GLU A 505 18.28 12.09 22.16
CA GLU A 505 17.79 13.44 22.51
C GLU A 505 16.27 13.44 22.71
N VAL A 506 15.52 12.82 21.79
CA VAL A 506 14.05 12.80 21.81
C VAL A 506 13.53 11.91 22.95
N PHE A 507 13.91 10.63 22.97
CA PHE A 507 13.29 9.64 23.87
C PHE A 507 14.00 9.49 25.21
N THR A 508 15.32 9.70 25.30
CA THR A 508 16.05 9.60 26.56
C THR A 508 16.06 10.94 27.29
N LYS A 509 16.38 12.04 26.62
CA LYS A 509 16.40 13.38 27.22
C LYS A 509 15.06 14.12 27.20
N ARG A 510 14.03 13.58 26.54
CA ARG A 510 12.69 14.20 26.38
C ARG A 510 12.71 15.54 25.62
N MET A 511 13.67 15.76 24.75
CA MET A 511 13.84 17.00 23.99
C MET A 511 13.10 16.91 22.63
N PHE A 512 11.78 16.78 22.66
CA PHE A 512 10.97 16.60 21.45
C PHE A 512 11.10 17.73 20.42
N GLY A 513 11.51 18.93 20.84
CA GLY A 513 11.82 20.03 19.92
C GLY A 513 12.95 19.71 18.93
N LYS A 514 13.84 18.75 19.26
CA LYS A 514 14.92 18.29 18.35
C LYS A 514 14.40 17.68 17.06
N ILE A 515 13.19 17.13 17.05
CA ILE A 515 12.52 16.66 15.83
C ILE A 515 12.46 17.77 14.79
N ALA A 516 12.15 19.01 15.17
CA ALA A 516 12.11 20.15 14.25
C ALA A 516 13.49 20.52 13.65
N GLU A 517 14.58 20.15 14.34
CA GLU A 517 15.94 20.38 13.83
C GLU A 517 16.40 19.30 12.85
N VAL A 518 15.88 18.07 12.97
CA VAL A 518 16.36 16.89 12.24
C VAL A 518 15.42 16.53 11.08
N TYR A 519 14.11 16.72 11.23
CA TYR A 519 13.14 16.41 10.18
C TYR A 519 12.95 17.56 9.18
N ALA A 520 12.62 17.21 7.94
CA ALA A 520 12.17 18.19 6.97
C ALA A 520 10.81 18.78 7.40
N PRO A 521 10.51 20.05 7.10
CA PRO A 521 9.24 20.67 7.52
C PRO A 521 7.98 19.93 7.05
N ASN A 522 8.05 19.26 5.91
CA ASN A 522 6.99 18.47 5.27
C ASN A 522 7.20 16.95 5.41
N ALA A 523 8.02 16.52 6.37
CA ALA A 523 8.28 15.10 6.58
C ALA A 523 7.00 14.30 6.79
N GLN A 524 7.00 13.05 6.33
CA GLN A 524 5.90 12.12 6.48
C GLN A 524 6.21 11.09 7.57
N TYR A 525 5.18 10.69 8.28
CA TYR A 525 5.25 9.66 9.30
C TYR A 525 4.17 8.60 9.06
N HIS A 526 4.61 7.37 8.94
CA HIS A 526 3.81 6.17 8.68
C HIS A 526 3.82 5.29 9.92
N GLY A 527 2.87 5.49 10.81
CA GLY A 527 2.86 4.91 12.14
C GLY A 527 1.89 3.76 12.37
N PRO A 528 1.83 3.28 13.62
CA PRO A 528 0.87 2.29 14.05
C PRO A 528 -0.58 2.72 13.80
N LEU A 529 -1.49 1.73 13.75
CA LEU A 529 -2.89 1.93 13.38
C LEU A 529 -3.07 2.48 11.96
N MET A 530 -2.09 2.23 11.09
CA MET A 530 -2.05 2.78 9.72
C MET A 530 -2.15 4.31 9.67
N LYS A 531 -1.66 4.99 10.72
CA LYS A 531 -1.62 6.46 10.76
C LYS A 531 -0.68 7.00 9.69
N GLU A 532 -1.14 8.05 9.02
CA GLU A 532 -0.38 8.85 8.06
C GLU A 532 -0.38 10.29 8.58
N LEU A 533 0.79 10.80 8.99
CA LEU A 533 0.93 12.15 9.54
C LEU A 533 1.89 12.95 8.68
N TYR A 534 1.65 14.25 8.61
CA TYR A 534 2.42 15.18 7.79
C TYR A 534 2.92 16.34 8.63
N GLY A 535 4.21 16.64 8.48
CA GLY A 535 4.86 17.78 9.11
C GLY A 535 5.27 17.53 10.56
N VAL A 536 6.28 18.29 10.95
CA VAL A 536 7.02 18.16 12.21
C VAL A 536 6.12 18.21 13.45
N ALA A 537 5.10 19.08 13.47
CA ALA A 537 4.24 19.22 14.63
C ALA A 537 3.42 17.95 14.92
N ALA A 538 2.91 17.29 13.88
CA ALA A 538 2.17 16.04 14.02
C ALA A 538 3.09 14.90 14.47
N ILE A 539 4.33 14.85 13.97
CA ILE A 539 5.35 13.86 14.36
C ILE A 539 5.74 14.04 15.83
N ILE A 540 6.00 15.27 16.27
CA ILE A 540 6.25 15.57 17.69
C ILE A 540 5.10 15.08 18.57
N HIS A 541 3.86 15.37 18.18
CA HIS A 541 2.68 14.96 18.95
C HIS A 541 2.55 13.43 19.05
N GLN A 542 2.85 12.69 17.98
CA GLN A 542 2.83 11.23 17.98
C GLN A 542 3.86 10.63 18.96
N HIS A 543 5.10 11.10 18.92
CA HIS A 543 6.15 10.63 19.81
C HIS A 543 5.91 11.03 21.28
N LEU A 544 5.39 12.25 21.48
CA LEU A 544 5.00 12.72 22.80
C LEU A 544 3.85 11.87 23.38
N GLY A 545 2.90 11.43 22.54
CA GLY A 545 1.80 10.55 22.95
C GLY A 545 2.26 9.19 23.44
N LEU A 546 3.31 8.61 22.83
CA LEU A 546 3.90 7.35 23.29
C LEU A 546 4.54 7.51 24.68
N ILE A 547 5.36 8.54 24.85
CA ILE A 547 5.99 8.85 26.14
C ILE A 547 4.96 9.33 27.16
N GLY A 548 3.90 10.00 26.75
CA GLY A 548 2.81 10.42 27.63
C GLY A 548 2.16 9.25 28.36
N SER A 549 2.01 8.09 27.71
CA SER A 549 1.52 6.86 28.36
C SER A 549 2.55 6.24 29.33
N LEU A 550 3.85 6.34 29.04
CA LEU A 550 4.96 5.72 29.74
C LEU A 550 6.00 6.78 30.12
N PRO A 551 5.68 7.75 31.02
CA PRO A 551 6.53 8.93 31.23
C PRO A 551 7.89 8.64 31.87
N ASP A 552 8.01 7.52 32.58
CA ASP A 552 9.25 7.03 33.19
C ASP A 552 10.05 6.08 32.28
N ALA A 553 9.65 5.90 31.03
CA ALA A 553 10.24 4.91 30.16
C ALA A 553 11.72 5.16 29.88
N SER A 554 12.51 4.09 29.93
CA SER A 554 13.84 4.01 29.33
C SER A 554 13.73 3.62 27.84
N TYR A 555 14.68 4.05 27.03
CA TYR A 555 14.74 3.78 25.59
C TYR A 555 16.12 3.28 25.21
N GLU A 556 16.21 2.18 24.46
CA GLU A 556 17.46 1.58 24.02
C GLU A 556 17.38 1.22 22.54
N VAL A 557 18.39 1.62 21.78
CA VAL A 557 18.60 1.13 20.40
C VAL A 557 19.32 -0.22 20.49
N GLN A 558 18.73 -1.23 19.84
CA GLN A 558 19.27 -2.60 19.86
C GLN A 558 20.01 -2.98 18.60
N HIS A 559 19.65 -2.37 17.46
CA HIS A 559 20.31 -2.61 16.18
C HIS A 559 20.11 -1.41 15.25
N VAL A 560 21.06 -1.20 14.35
CA VAL A 560 21.00 -0.21 13.27
C VAL A 560 21.64 -0.79 12.01
N ALA A 561 21.07 -0.47 10.86
CA ALA A 561 21.61 -0.75 9.53
C ALA A 561 21.19 0.35 8.55
N SER A 562 21.95 0.55 7.49
CA SER A 562 21.59 1.55 6.48
C SER A 562 22.03 1.16 5.08
N ASN A 563 21.28 1.64 4.07
CA ASN A 563 21.63 1.51 2.67
C ASN A 563 21.35 2.83 1.92
N PRO A 564 22.07 3.11 0.83
CA PRO A 564 21.70 4.18 -0.10
C PRO A 564 20.29 3.95 -0.64
N SER A 565 19.53 5.03 -0.88
CA SER A 565 18.20 4.99 -1.50
C SER A 565 18.26 5.32 -2.99
N GLU A 566 17.49 4.63 -3.83
CA GLU A 566 17.32 4.98 -5.25
C GLU A 566 16.71 6.39 -5.43
N GLU A 567 15.91 6.84 -4.47
CA GLU A 567 15.33 8.19 -4.44
C GLU A 567 16.34 9.27 -3.99
N GLY A 568 17.59 8.88 -3.74
CA GLY A 568 18.65 9.70 -3.17
C GLY A 568 18.65 9.73 -1.65
N GLY A 569 19.81 9.97 -1.06
CA GLY A 569 19.98 9.91 0.41
C GLY A 569 20.19 8.50 0.93
N THR A 570 19.87 8.28 2.21
CA THR A 570 20.15 7.02 2.93
C THR A 570 18.91 6.57 3.69
N LYS A 571 18.56 5.29 3.58
CA LYS A 571 17.56 4.65 4.42
C LYS A 571 18.23 3.97 5.60
N VAL A 572 17.69 4.19 6.80
CA VAL A 572 18.21 3.66 8.06
C VAL A 572 17.14 2.84 8.75
N ALA A 573 17.44 1.58 9.06
CA ALA A 573 16.58 0.71 9.86
C ALA A 573 17.08 0.70 11.30
N MET A 574 16.16 0.82 12.25
CA MET A 574 16.43 0.82 13.69
C MET A 574 15.49 -0.16 14.39
N ARG A 575 16.05 -1.06 15.23
CA ARG A 575 15.26 -1.81 16.21
C ARG A 575 15.55 -1.22 17.59
N TRP A 576 14.48 -0.96 18.33
CA TRP A 576 14.57 -0.34 19.65
C TRP A 576 13.64 -1.02 20.66
N LEU A 577 13.98 -0.88 21.92
CA LEU A 577 13.17 -1.34 23.05
C LEU A 577 12.93 -0.18 24.00
N MET A 578 11.68 -0.06 24.46
CA MET A 578 11.27 0.89 25.49
C MET A 578 10.63 0.12 26.65
N GLU A 579 10.92 0.52 27.88
CA GLU A 579 10.32 -0.04 29.07
C GLU A 579 9.96 1.06 30.07
N GLY A 580 8.74 1.04 30.56
CA GLY A 580 8.24 1.99 31.55
C GLY A 580 6.98 1.46 32.23
N HIS A 581 6.33 2.33 32.98
CA HIS A 581 5.04 2.04 33.62
C HIS A 581 3.93 2.90 33.03
N HIS A 582 2.73 2.32 32.88
CA HIS A 582 1.55 3.07 32.45
C HIS A 582 1.11 4.05 33.56
N LEU A 583 1.75 5.23 33.58
CA LEU A 583 1.56 6.27 34.59
C LEU A 583 0.87 7.52 34.06
N GLY A 584 0.65 7.62 32.74
CA GLY A 584 0.09 8.80 32.13
C GLY A 584 -0.90 8.53 31.02
N TYR A 585 -1.50 9.60 30.51
CA TYR A 585 -2.41 9.57 29.37
C TYR A 585 -1.63 9.78 28.08
N GLY A 586 -1.97 9.02 27.04
CA GLY A 586 -1.31 9.09 25.74
C GLY A 586 -1.95 8.12 24.75
N ILE A 587 -1.13 7.34 24.05
CA ILE A 587 -1.63 6.40 23.03
C ILE A 587 -2.40 5.21 23.61
N LEU A 588 -2.21 4.84 24.88
CA LEU A 588 -2.89 3.73 25.54
C LEU A 588 -4.30 4.06 26.03
N GLY A 589 -5.01 4.93 25.34
CA GLY A 589 -6.36 5.38 25.69
C GLY A 589 -7.40 4.27 25.86
N GLU A 590 -7.21 3.10 25.22
CA GLU A 590 -8.04 1.90 25.38
C GLU A 590 -8.03 1.33 26.83
N LEU A 591 -7.01 1.67 27.61
CA LEU A 591 -6.91 1.27 29.02
C LEU A 591 -7.66 2.20 29.98
N GLY A 592 -8.02 3.39 29.54
CA GLY A 592 -8.54 4.44 30.40
C GLY A 592 -7.47 5.05 31.30
N ASP A 593 -7.76 5.14 32.61
CA ASP A 593 -6.85 5.76 33.59
C ASP A 593 -5.53 5.00 33.75
N PRO A 594 -4.43 5.69 34.10
CA PRO A 594 -3.13 5.08 34.37
C PRO A 594 -3.21 3.93 35.38
N THR A 595 -2.64 2.80 35.03
CA THR A 595 -2.75 1.55 35.79
C THR A 595 -1.54 1.24 36.68
N GLY A 596 -0.42 1.97 36.52
CA GLY A 596 0.83 1.71 37.20
C GLY A 596 1.55 0.42 36.76
N LYS A 597 1.06 -0.28 35.74
CA LYS A 597 1.64 -1.55 35.29
C LYS A 597 2.84 -1.33 34.39
N ARG A 598 3.82 -2.23 34.53
CA ARG A 598 5.01 -2.27 33.68
C ARG A 598 4.62 -2.65 32.26
N VAL A 599 5.21 -1.96 31.29
CA VAL A 599 5.02 -2.18 29.86
C VAL A 599 6.36 -2.14 29.15
N GLN A 600 6.65 -3.14 28.35
CA GLN A 600 7.74 -3.16 27.38
C GLN A 600 7.20 -2.96 25.96
N VAL A 601 7.89 -2.17 25.15
CA VAL A 601 7.55 -1.88 23.78
C VAL A 601 8.73 -2.19 22.89
N MET A 602 8.67 -3.25 22.12
CA MET A 602 9.59 -3.47 21.01
C MET A 602 9.05 -2.75 19.79
N GLY A 603 9.84 -1.87 19.22
CA GLY A 603 9.51 -1.16 17.99
C GLY A 603 10.62 -1.23 16.96
N MET A 604 10.23 -1.01 15.72
CA MET A 604 11.13 -0.92 14.58
C MET A 604 10.78 0.29 13.74
N SER A 605 11.81 1.00 13.29
CA SER A 605 11.63 2.21 12.48
C SER A 605 12.56 2.19 11.29
N HIS A 606 12.05 2.62 10.13
CA HIS A 606 12.84 2.96 8.97
C HIS A 606 12.78 4.46 8.74
N TYR A 607 13.92 5.10 8.57
CA TYR A 607 14.06 6.53 8.33
C TYR A 607 14.65 6.75 6.94
N HIS A 608 14.12 7.70 6.19
CA HIS A 608 14.74 8.18 4.96
C HIS A 608 15.40 9.53 5.19
N TRP A 609 16.73 9.54 5.18
CA TRP A 609 17.55 10.73 5.27
C TRP A 609 17.86 11.27 3.88
N LYS A 610 17.56 12.55 3.64
CA LYS A 610 17.88 13.25 2.40
C LYS A 610 18.30 14.69 2.71
N ASP A 611 19.40 15.14 2.12
CA ASP A 611 19.95 16.49 2.33
C ASP A 611 20.14 16.86 3.82
N GLY A 612 20.57 15.90 4.64
CA GLY A 612 20.79 16.07 6.07
C GLY A 612 19.52 16.18 6.92
N LYS A 613 18.35 15.77 6.37
CA LYS A 613 17.06 15.77 7.06
C LYS A 613 16.36 14.43 6.88
N ILE A 614 15.54 14.05 7.86
CA ILE A 614 14.59 12.94 7.73
C ILE A 614 13.38 13.47 6.95
N VAL A 615 13.08 12.85 5.80
CA VAL A 615 11.95 13.19 4.95
C VAL A 615 10.77 12.24 5.14
N ASP A 616 11.07 10.95 5.49
CA ASP A 616 10.06 9.94 5.80
C ASP A 616 10.49 9.09 7.00
N GLU A 617 9.50 8.69 7.78
CA GLU A 617 9.64 7.74 8.89
C GLU A 617 8.54 6.69 8.81
N TRP A 618 8.91 5.40 8.84
CA TRP A 618 8.00 4.28 9.05
C TRP A 618 8.31 3.67 10.42
N THR A 619 7.35 3.72 11.32
CA THR A 619 7.51 3.18 12.66
C THR A 619 6.39 2.19 12.96
N VAL A 620 6.76 1.00 13.41
CA VAL A 620 5.82 -0.05 13.81
C VAL A 620 6.11 -0.48 15.24
N TYR A 621 5.08 -0.46 16.06
CA TYR A 621 4.99 -1.09 17.38
C TYR A 621 3.54 -1.58 17.60
N ASP A 622 3.31 -2.46 18.55
CA ASP A 622 2.00 -3.09 18.73
C ASP A 622 1.32 -2.64 20.03
N GLU A 623 0.34 -1.75 19.92
CA GLU A 623 -0.45 -1.26 21.05
C GLU A 623 -1.26 -2.39 21.73
N LEU A 624 -1.65 -3.45 20.98
CA LEU A 624 -2.35 -4.60 21.56
C LEU A 624 -1.45 -5.35 22.56
N SER A 625 -0.19 -5.51 22.25
CA SER A 625 0.80 -6.09 23.17
C SER A 625 0.91 -5.31 24.48
N MET A 626 0.88 -3.99 24.42
CA MET A 626 0.90 -3.14 25.62
C MET A 626 -0.34 -3.39 26.50
N LEU A 627 -1.53 -3.50 25.90
CA LEU A 627 -2.77 -3.86 26.60
C LEU A 627 -2.66 -5.24 27.25
N VAL A 628 -2.13 -6.24 26.54
CA VAL A 628 -1.93 -7.60 27.07
C VAL A 628 -1.06 -7.58 28.33
N GLN A 629 0.06 -6.83 28.29
CA GLN A 629 0.98 -6.72 29.43
C GLN A 629 0.31 -6.10 30.64
N VAL A 630 -0.44 -5.03 30.46
CA VAL A 630 -1.18 -4.39 31.56
C VAL A 630 -2.24 -5.33 32.16
N LYS A 631 -3.02 -6.02 31.30
CA LYS A 631 -4.02 -7.01 31.78
C LYS A 631 -3.35 -8.17 32.52
N LEU A 632 -2.20 -8.64 32.03
CA LEU A 632 -1.43 -9.70 32.70
C LEU A 632 -0.92 -9.26 34.08
N GLY A 633 -0.37 -8.05 34.18
CA GLY A 633 0.04 -7.46 35.46
C GLY A 633 -1.11 -7.25 36.45
N GLN A 634 -2.31 -6.91 35.96
CA GLN A 634 -3.52 -6.83 36.77
C GLN A 634 -3.95 -8.21 37.31
N LEU A 635 -3.91 -9.27 36.47
CA LEU A 635 -4.22 -10.64 36.87
C LEU A 635 -3.20 -11.16 37.92
N ALA A 636 -1.92 -10.87 37.73
CA ALA A 636 -0.86 -11.29 38.65
C ALA A 636 -0.96 -10.64 40.04
N GLU A 637 -1.46 -9.41 40.13
CA GLU A 637 -1.69 -8.75 41.43
C GLU A 637 -2.99 -9.22 42.13
N ALA A 638 -3.99 -9.65 41.36
CA ALA A 638 -5.26 -10.12 41.88
C ALA A 638 -5.21 -11.58 42.41
N ALA A 639 -4.14 -12.32 42.05
CA ALA A 639 -3.92 -13.71 42.46
C ALA A 639 -3.07 -13.81 43.71
#